data_ca5c1b2557aba1496f87ab9d126c17c1
#
_entry.id   ca5c1b2557aba1496f87ab9d126c17c1
#
_cell.length_a   1.000
_cell.length_b   1.000
_cell.length_c   1.000
_cell.angle_alpha   90.00
_cell.angle_beta   90.00
_cell.angle_gamma   90.00
#
_symmetry.space_group_name_H-M   'P 1'
#
loop_
_entity.id
_entity.type
_entity.pdbx_description
1 polymer ?
#
loop_
_entity_poly.entity_id
_entity_poly.type
_entity_poly.pdbx_seq_one_letter_code
_entity_poly.pdbx_strand_id
1 'polypeptide(L)'
;MKKGRIIASLVIIICLSISACICAKGILEVIISRKVTSWLSEEHEIFTSQLTDEQQSQFVSAVRDFANDHDFILISQSKTVQQSGSRLYTFSVFISSNTQNILFEPLTLMGTPIVDKALIQKVAAGDIDSYAGYGNDAFKQIAGLPSVRSGVYFRIERLESGNKLGSSCKVIGLNQEDFQRLVDNIASSTGISKENLTTRLSGSTSIPGLIYIFSGGAFIILSIVFCLLTLTFALLELKTLGVHMMLGWSKSDYIFKLFSSQALLLLAVIPISTIGAYLTLDGFALNEEIFRYVCTTMLPSVAVVVLSMGFASIPFIAIKPVDAIASRYSRRGFYILTVVSYLICLVAVFSACLYIDQPLKMYQDVIHTRSTWSEYSNWYVLQDYTLNDGRFTGNPMNYSKDMYTWYAAHEHDDGVFLANVSYYTDITIQARLPHNTDLKPFWYLAASPSYLKQIGVPISDEDIAKAESGVRVYLLPTSLSPTQKATIEQLLQNSHRSFDSNITTKFMENPEYQFSTYDGAQQLFTWSAGADQPATADNFVIAVITANNMVPFESESLIADGLENDYIKLNETAASKLLDDKKSVSLNENSLQARFATVENYINGLSKTLEDLFVLFSVVLIMMIVTIAIMLVCLINVVNRMNAREIGVKYVLGFSTWDMYKREILFVNLTIALGSTICGICRCNAGLIVGVALLVISNVVIFDTVRRKSASVVLETVSKEQ
;
A
#
# COMPACT_ATOMS: atom_id res chain seq x y z
N MET A 1 14.58 36.40 -19.67
CA MET A 1 15.06 34.99 -19.70
C MET A 1 15.56 34.49 -18.33
N LYS A 2 16.42 35.21 -17.60
CA LYS A 2 16.91 34.72 -16.26
C LYS A 2 15.77 34.42 -15.26
N LYS A 3 14.75 35.30 -15.14
CA LYS A 3 13.60 35.09 -14.22
C LYS A 3 12.82 33.79 -14.48
N GLY A 4 12.51 33.49 -15.75
CA GLY A 4 11.77 32.25 -16.07
C GLY A 4 12.53 30.96 -15.78
N ARG A 5 13.86 30.97 -15.91
CA ARG A 5 14.72 29.82 -15.55
C ARG A 5 14.74 29.57 -14.05
N ILE A 6 14.85 30.66 -13.28
CA ILE A 6 14.83 30.57 -11.82
C ILE A 6 13.49 30.00 -11.37
N ILE A 7 12.37 30.49 -11.90
CA ILE A 7 11.03 29.97 -11.57
C ILE A 7 10.93 28.47 -11.91
N ALA A 8 11.38 28.04 -13.09
CA ALA A 8 11.34 26.64 -13.48
C ALA A 8 12.17 25.74 -12.53
N SER A 9 13.38 26.17 -12.18
CA SER A 9 14.23 25.45 -11.22
C SER A 9 13.61 25.38 -9.84
N LEU A 10 12.98 26.47 -9.37
CA LEU A 10 12.29 26.52 -8.10
C LEU A 10 11.13 25.53 -8.04
N VAL A 11 10.27 25.55 -9.06
CA VAL A 11 9.12 24.65 -9.12
C VAL A 11 9.57 23.18 -9.09
N ILE A 12 10.57 22.81 -9.88
CA ILE A 12 11.06 21.41 -9.88
C ILE A 12 11.67 21.03 -8.54
N ILE A 13 12.38 21.94 -7.86
CA ILE A 13 12.92 21.65 -6.53
C ILE A 13 11.84 21.52 -5.47
N ILE A 14 10.80 22.32 -5.54
CA ILE A 14 9.62 22.15 -4.67
C ILE A 14 9.02 20.75 -4.92
N CYS A 15 8.82 20.37 -6.17
CA CYS A 15 8.32 19.03 -6.53
C CYS A 15 9.26 17.91 -6.02
N LEU A 16 10.58 18.07 -6.16
CA LEU A 16 11.58 17.13 -5.64
C LEU A 16 11.50 17.00 -4.12
N SER A 17 11.42 18.12 -3.41
CA SER A 17 11.33 18.12 -1.94
C SER A 17 10.05 17.43 -1.45
N ILE A 18 8.90 17.69 -2.09
CA ILE A 18 7.63 17.02 -1.78
C ILE A 18 7.75 15.51 -2.05
N SER A 19 8.29 15.11 -3.21
CA SER A 19 8.47 13.70 -3.55
C SER A 19 9.43 13.00 -2.58
N ALA A 20 10.50 13.68 -2.14
CA ALA A 20 11.42 13.18 -1.12
C ALA A 20 10.72 12.96 0.23
N CYS A 21 9.84 13.89 0.66
CA CYS A 21 9.06 13.74 1.88
C CYS A 21 8.13 12.55 1.83
N ILE A 22 7.42 12.37 0.71
CA ILE A 22 6.51 11.24 0.50
C ILE A 22 7.30 9.92 0.53
N CYS A 23 8.44 9.86 -0.15
CA CYS A 23 9.31 8.68 -0.16
C CYS A 23 9.87 8.39 1.24
N ALA A 24 10.31 9.41 1.97
CA ALA A 24 10.83 9.28 3.32
C ALA A 24 9.76 8.76 4.29
N LYS A 25 8.52 9.24 4.19
CA LYS A 25 7.39 8.74 4.95
C LYS A 25 7.19 7.25 4.74
N GLY A 26 7.22 6.81 3.49
CA GLY A 26 7.09 5.41 3.16
C GLY A 26 8.23 4.52 3.67
N ILE A 27 9.47 4.97 3.53
CA ILE A 27 10.62 4.28 4.08
C ILE A 27 10.51 4.17 5.60
N LEU A 28 10.03 5.23 6.26
CA LEU A 28 9.83 5.26 7.70
C LEU A 28 8.84 4.18 8.16
N GLU A 29 7.71 4.01 7.46
CA GLU A 29 6.74 2.95 7.77
C GLU A 29 7.36 1.55 7.68
N VAL A 30 8.14 1.29 6.63
CA VAL A 30 8.84 0.00 6.48
C VAL A 30 9.86 -0.20 7.61
N ILE A 31 10.62 0.86 7.96
CA ILE A 31 11.60 0.80 9.04
C ILE A 31 10.91 0.54 10.38
N ILE A 32 9.80 1.24 10.67
CA ILE A 32 9.01 1.04 11.89
C ILE A 32 8.55 -0.40 11.98
N SER A 33 7.88 -0.89 10.94
CA SER A 33 7.38 -2.27 10.92
C SER A 33 8.49 -3.29 11.15
N ARG A 34 9.63 -3.15 10.45
CA ARG A 34 10.78 -4.06 10.61
C ARG A 34 11.38 -3.97 12.01
N LYS A 35 11.60 -2.75 12.53
CA LYS A 35 12.19 -2.57 13.87
C LYS A 35 11.31 -3.12 14.98
N VAL A 36 10.00 -2.91 14.91
CA VAL A 36 9.07 -3.49 15.88
C VAL A 36 9.09 -5.01 15.82
N THR A 37 9.11 -5.59 14.61
CA THR A 37 9.13 -7.05 14.44
C THR A 37 10.46 -7.67 14.89
N SER A 38 11.59 -6.98 14.67
CA SER A 38 12.92 -7.49 15.07
C SER A 38 13.34 -7.11 16.50
N TRP A 39 12.58 -6.24 17.15
CA TRP A 39 12.89 -5.80 18.51
C TRP A 39 12.81 -6.97 19.49
N LEU A 40 13.86 -7.14 20.31
CA LEU A 40 13.99 -8.24 21.27
C LEU A 40 13.91 -9.63 20.63
N SER A 41 14.37 -9.78 19.37
CA SER A 41 14.35 -11.08 18.67
C SER A 41 15.31 -12.12 19.28
N GLU A 42 16.34 -11.66 19.99
CA GLU A 42 17.33 -12.52 20.65
C GLU A 42 16.91 -12.91 22.09
N GLU A 43 15.88 -12.28 22.63
CA GLU A 43 15.38 -12.58 23.95
C GLU A 43 14.47 -13.81 23.99
N HIS A 44 14.31 -14.39 25.15
CA HIS A 44 13.41 -15.52 25.36
C HIS A 44 11.97 -15.15 25.03
N GLU A 45 11.25 -16.06 24.38
CA GLU A 45 9.91 -15.81 23.91
C GLU A 45 8.93 -16.89 24.38
N ILE A 46 7.77 -16.47 24.89
CA ILE A 46 6.66 -17.36 25.26
C ILE A 46 5.50 -17.02 24.35
N PHE A 47 4.95 -18.01 23.66
CA PHE A 47 3.82 -17.85 22.76
C PHE A 47 2.51 -17.95 23.53
N THR A 48 1.75 -16.86 23.52
CA THR A 48 0.51 -16.67 24.29
C THR A 48 -0.75 -16.70 23.42
N SER A 49 -0.59 -16.85 22.11
CA SER A 49 -1.70 -16.94 21.15
C SER A 49 -2.68 -18.08 21.41
N GLN A 50 -2.26 -19.04 22.21
CA GLN A 50 -2.98 -20.26 22.54
C GLN A 50 -3.81 -20.15 23.83
N LEU A 51 -3.66 -19.06 24.59
CA LEU A 51 -4.28 -18.92 25.90
C LEU A 51 -5.72 -18.39 25.76
N THR A 52 -6.68 -19.10 26.36
CA THR A 52 -8.02 -18.56 26.58
C THR A 52 -7.99 -17.37 27.55
N ASP A 53 -9.03 -16.58 27.64
CA ASP A 53 -9.07 -15.43 28.56
C ASP A 53 -8.86 -15.84 30.03
N GLU A 54 -9.38 -17.00 30.43
CA GLU A 54 -9.13 -17.57 31.77
C GLU A 54 -7.66 -17.97 31.93
N GLN A 55 -7.08 -18.62 30.94
CA GLN A 55 -5.66 -19.01 30.93
C GLN A 55 -4.74 -17.81 30.86
N GLN A 56 -5.14 -16.71 30.19
CA GLN A 56 -4.38 -15.45 30.21
C GLN A 56 -4.32 -14.86 31.63
N SER A 57 -5.42 -14.92 32.38
CA SER A 57 -5.42 -14.51 33.78
C SER A 57 -4.55 -15.42 34.66
N GLN A 58 -4.56 -16.72 34.40
CA GLN A 58 -3.69 -17.70 35.08
C GLN A 58 -2.21 -17.46 34.72
N PHE A 59 -1.91 -17.17 33.44
CA PHE A 59 -0.59 -16.79 32.95
C PHE A 59 -0.06 -15.56 33.71
N VAL A 60 -0.85 -14.48 33.78
CA VAL A 60 -0.44 -13.25 34.49
C VAL A 60 -0.19 -13.53 35.97
N SER A 61 -1.00 -14.39 36.60
CA SER A 61 -0.79 -14.82 37.98
C SER A 61 0.50 -15.62 38.15
N ALA A 62 0.74 -16.60 37.29
CA ALA A 62 1.98 -17.39 37.30
C ALA A 62 3.23 -16.54 37.09
N VAL A 63 3.18 -15.55 36.22
CA VAL A 63 4.25 -14.57 35.99
C VAL A 63 4.51 -13.74 37.23
N ARG A 64 3.46 -13.28 37.93
CA ARG A 64 3.60 -12.50 39.17
C ARG A 64 4.16 -13.34 40.32
N ASP A 65 3.72 -14.56 40.44
CA ASP A 65 4.22 -15.48 41.49
C ASP A 65 5.69 -15.82 41.28
N PHE A 66 6.10 -16.07 40.04
CA PHE A 66 7.49 -16.30 39.70
C PHE A 66 8.40 -15.08 39.92
N ALA A 67 7.85 -13.87 39.75
CA ALA A 67 8.56 -12.61 39.95
C ALA A 67 8.87 -12.30 41.43
N ASN A 68 8.32 -13.05 42.39
CA ASN A 68 8.66 -12.92 43.80
C ASN A 68 10.11 -13.39 44.09
N ASP A 69 10.58 -14.36 43.32
CA ASP A 69 11.90 -14.99 43.53
C ASP A 69 12.91 -14.68 42.41
N HIS A 70 12.45 -14.12 41.27
CA HIS A 70 13.29 -13.89 40.10
C HIS A 70 13.06 -12.46 39.53
N ASP A 71 14.17 -11.86 39.10
CA ASP A 71 14.16 -10.52 38.48
C ASP A 71 14.14 -10.62 36.96
N PHE A 72 13.07 -10.09 36.33
CA PHE A 72 12.92 -10.06 34.88
C PHE A 72 11.93 -8.97 34.42
N ILE A 73 11.96 -8.70 33.13
CA ILE A 73 11.00 -7.84 32.44
C ILE A 73 10.24 -8.71 31.44
N LEU A 74 8.92 -8.62 31.42
CA LEU A 74 8.08 -9.27 30.43
C LEU A 74 7.32 -8.25 29.63
N ILE A 75 7.34 -8.38 28.29
CA ILE A 75 6.66 -7.51 27.37
C ILE A 75 5.78 -8.34 26.44
N SER A 76 4.48 -8.17 26.57
CA SER A 76 3.51 -8.72 25.64
C SER A 76 3.30 -7.76 24.48
N GLN A 77 3.41 -8.24 23.25
CA GLN A 77 3.25 -7.45 22.06
C GLN A 77 1.98 -7.86 21.30
N SER A 78 1.09 -6.92 21.07
CA SER A 78 -0.07 -7.11 20.20
C SER A 78 -0.12 -6.09 19.08
N LYS A 79 -0.74 -6.47 17.96
CA LYS A 79 -0.96 -5.61 16.81
C LYS A 79 -2.44 -5.65 16.45
N THR A 80 -3.08 -4.51 16.45
CA THR A 80 -4.49 -4.38 16.06
C THR A 80 -4.64 -3.41 14.90
N VAL A 81 -5.55 -3.72 13.98
CA VAL A 81 -5.95 -2.77 12.93
C VAL A 81 -7.16 -2.01 13.44
N GLN A 82 -7.07 -0.68 13.48
CA GLN A 82 -8.14 0.21 13.93
C GLN A 82 -9.17 0.41 12.80
N GLN A 83 -10.37 0.88 13.16
CA GLN A 83 -11.43 1.24 12.20
C GLN A 83 -10.98 2.19 11.08
N SER A 84 -9.94 2.95 11.32
CA SER A 84 -9.32 3.85 10.33
C SER A 84 -8.37 3.15 9.36
N GLY A 85 -8.19 1.84 9.43
CA GLY A 85 -7.15 1.11 8.71
C GLY A 85 -5.75 1.28 9.31
N SER A 86 -5.62 2.05 10.40
CA SER A 86 -4.34 2.28 11.08
C SER A 86 -3.94 1.06 11.90
N ARG A 87 -2.64 0.86 12.06
CA ARG A 87 -2.06 -0.22 12.85
C ARG A 87 -1.69 0.28 14.23
N LEU A 88 -2.26 -0.32 15.28
CA LEU A 88 -1.90 -0.04 16.66
C LEU A 88 -1.03 -1.17 17.19
N TYR A 89 0.20 -0.86 17.59
CA TYR A 89 1.08 -1.75 18.34
C TYR A 89 0.89 -1.47 19.82
N THR A 90 0.41 -2.46 20.58
CA THR A 90 0.26 -2.36 22.03
C THR A 90 1.32 -3.22 22.70
N PHE A 91 2.07 -2.61 23.62
CA PHE A 91 3.07 -3.25 24.47
C PHE A 91 2.55 -3.27 25.90
N SER A 92 2.11 -4.45 26.37
CA SER A 92 1.73 -4.62 27.79
C SER A 92 2.94 -5.09 28.57
N VAL A 93 3.38 -4.31 29.55
CA VAL A 93 4.66 -4.48 30.22
C VAL A 93 4.48 -4.90 31.69
N PHE A 94 5.31 -5.84 32.12
CA PHE A 94 5.45 -6.26 33.50
C PHE A 94 6.91 -6.17 33.93
N ILE A 95 7.17 -5.71 35.15
CA ILE A 95 8.52 -5.58 35.73
C ILE A 95 8.50 -6.16 37.12
N SER A 96 9.47 -7.03 37.44
CA SER A 96 9.75 -7.48 38.81
C SER A 96 10.39 -6.35 39.66
N SER A 97 10.46 -6.56 40.95
CA SER A 97 10.84 -5.51 41.93
C SER A 97 12.29 -4.99 41.80
N ASN A 98 13.24 -5.79 41.32
CA ASN A 98 14.66 -5.42 41.28
C ASN A 98 15.30 -5.59 39.92
N THR A 99 14.96 -4.72 38.97
CA THR A 99 15.44 -4.78 37.58
C THR A 99 16.66 -3.90 37.29
N GLN A 100 17.35 -3.35 38.30
CA GLN A 100 18.44 -2.41 38.06
C GLN A 100 19.57 -2.96 37.20
N ASN A 101 19.91 -4.24 37.35
CA ASN A 101 21.00 -4.91 36.64
C ASN A 101 20.58 -5.55 35.31
N ILE A 102 19.31 -5.50 34.92
CA ILE A 102 18.85 -6.09 33.67
C ILE A 102 19.23 -5.15 32.50
N LEU A 103 20.00 -5.68 31.56
CA LEU A 103 20.25 -5.01 30.29
C LEU A 103 18.96 -4.99 29.48
N PHE A 104 18.55 -3.81 29.06
CA PHE A 104 17.35 -3.62 28.27
C PHE A 104 17.67 -2.87 26.99
N GLU A 105 17.41 -3.49 25.86
CA GLU A 105 17.56 -2.84 24.55
C GLU A 105 16.34 -1.95 24.28
N PRO A 106 16.49 -0.63 24.20
CA PRO A 106 15.36 0.26 23.96
C PRO A 106 14.87 0.13 22.51
N LEU A 107 13.55 0.13 22.32
CA LEU A 107 12.98 0.33 20.99
C LEU A 107 13.20 1.77 20.56
N THR A 108 14.12 1.98 19.63
CA THR A 108 14.45 3.31 19.13
C THR A 108 13.96 3.53 17.72
N LEU A 109 13.24 4.63 17.49
CA LEU A 109 12.92 5.11 16.16
C LEU A 109 13.61 6.43 15.91
N MET A 110 14.37 6.53 14.82
CA MET A 110 15.09 7.74 14.40
C MET A 110 16.06 8.30 15.47
N GLY A 111 16.54 7.45 16.37
CA GLY A 111 17.43 7.86 17.46
C GLY A 111 16.72 8.19 18.76
N THR A 112 15.37 8.25 18.76
CA THR A 112 14.59 8.45 19.98
C THR A 112 14.12 7.11 20.52
N PRO A 113 14.33 6.84 21.82
CA PRO A 113 13.76 5.68 22.46
C PRO A 113 12.24 5.86 22.59
N ILE A 114 11.47 4.95 21.96
CA ILE A 114 10.01 4.88 22.12
C ILE A 114 9.66 4.08 23.35
N VAL A 115 10.35 2.96 23.54
CA VAL A 115 10.21 2.11 24.71
C VAL A 115 11.60 2.00 25.31
N ASP A 116 11.84 2.68 26.40
CA ASP A 116 13.04 2.55 27.20
C ASP A 116 12.72 2.03 28.61
N LYS A 117 13.74 1.62 29.32
CA LYS A 117 13.62 1.07 30.67
C LYS A 117 12.95 2.05 31.64
N ALA A 118 13.26 3.35 31.53
CA ALA A 118 12.70 4.38 32.39
C ALA A 118 11.19 4.55 32.17
N LEU A 119 10.74 4.53 30.91
CA LEU A 119 9.32 4.59 30.55
C LEU A 119 8.56 3.38 31.05
N ILE A 120 9.12 2.16 30.83
CA ILE A 120 8.52 0.92 31.29
C ILE A 120 8.37 0.94 32.82
N GLN A 121 9.38 1.39 33.55
CA GLN A 121 9.32 1.51 35.02
C GLN A 121 8.23 2.46 35.47
N LYS A 122 8.08 3.63 34.82
CA LYS A 122 7.02 4.61 35.11
C LYS A 122 5.63 4.04 34.85
N VAL A 123 5.44 3.33 33.74
CA VAL A 123 4.16 2.70 33.39
C VAL A 123 3.83 1.56 34.37
N ALA A 124 4.81 0.74 34.74
CA ALA A 124 4.63 -0.36 35.68
C ALA A 124 4.37 0.13 37.12
N ALA A 125 4.98 1.26 37.55
CA ALA A 125 4.76 1.87 38.85
C ALA A 125 3.40 2.60 38.94
N GLY A 126 2.74 2.86 37.80
CA GLY A 126 1.51 3.63 37.78
C GLY A 126 1.70 5.16 37.87
N ASP A 127 2.95 5.64 37.74
CA ASP A 127 3.28 7.08 37.75
C ASP A 127 2.76 7.81 36.52
N ILE A 128 2.51 7.09 35.45
CA ILE A 128 1.81 7.56 34.26
C ILE A 128 0.48 6.83 34.24
N ASP A 129 -0.65 7.55 34.03
CA ASP A 129 -1.98 6.93 33.94
C ASP A 129 -1.88 5.71 33.03
N SER A 130 -2.16 4.55 33.52
CA SER A 130 -2.08 3.20 32.99
C SER A 130 -1.50 2.96 31.59
N TYR A 131 -1.28 3.99 30.76
CA TYR A 131 -0.71 3.88 29.41
C TYR A 131 -0.01 5.16 28.93
N ALA A 132 0.99 4.99 28.08
CA ALA A 132 1.59 6.04 27.26
C ALA A 132 1.48 5.63 25.78
N GLY A 133 1.43 6.58 24.86
CA GLY A 133 1.26 6.25 23.46
C GLY A 133 1.78 7.29 22.49
N TYR A 134 1.71 6.95 21.22
CA TYR A 134 2.19 7.77 20.12
C TYR A 134 1.23 7.70 18.93
N GLY A 135 0.97 8.85 18.32
CA GLY A 135 0.26 8.96 17.04
C GLY A 135 -1.26 9.13 17.11
N ASN A 136 -1.86 9.16 18.32
CA ASN A 136 -3.28 9.45 18.53
C ASN A 136 -3.47 10.38 19.72
N ASP A 137 -4.35 11.39 19.61
CA ASP A 137 -4.68 12.34 20.69
C ASP A 137 -5.31 11.67 21.92
N ALA A 138 -5.84 10.45 21.77
CA ALA A 138 -6.38 9.66 22.88
C ALA A 138 -5.30 9.09 23.81
N PHE A 139 -4.00 9.16 23.42
CA PHE A 139 -2.90 8.65 24.24
C PHE A 139 -2.07 9.79 24.84
N LYS A 140 -1.51 9.57 26.02
CA LYS A 140 -0.42 10.41 26.50
C LYS A 140 0.76 10.28 25.55
N GLN A 141 1.05 11.35 24.81
CA GLN A 141 2.08 11.35 23.78
C GLN A 141 3.46 11.18 24.39
N ILE A 142 4.26 10.31 23.82
CA ILE A 142 5.69 10.23 24.10
C ILE A 142 6.32 11.45 23.43
N ALA A 143 6.91 12.34 24.22
CA ALA A 143 7.55 13.54 23.71
C ALA A 143 8.67 13.18 22.71
N GLY A 144 8.76 13.91 21.61
CA GLY A 144 9.88 13.80 20.70
C GLY A 144 9.64 13.01 19.43
N LEU A 145 8.56 12.26 19.29
CA LEU A 145 8.28 11.54 18.05
C LEU A 145 7.46 12.37 17.05
N PRO A 146 7.80 12.30 15.74
CA PRO A 146 6.95 12.92 14.72
C PRO A 146 5.56 12.28 14.74
N SER A 147 4.50 13.09 14.75
CA SER A 147 3.13 12.59 14.55
C SER A 147 2.98 12.16 13.10
N VAL A 148 3.50 10.98 12.79
CA VAL A 148 3.43 10.44 11.44
C VAL A 148 1.99 10.03 11.20
N ARG A 149 1.27 10.70 10.32
CA ARG A 149 -0.01 10.21 9.79
C ARG A 149 0.18 8.93 8.96
N SER A 150 1.21 8.14 9.31
CA SER A 150 1.53 6.87 8.67
C SER A 150 0.50 5.77 8.93
N GLY A 151 -0.46 6.03 9.81
CA GLY A 151 -1.38 5.00 10.23
C GLY A 151 -0.75 3.94 11.16
N VAL A 152 0.40 4.23 11.75
CA VAL A 152 1.03 3.39 12.78
C VAL A 152 1.01 4.11 14.11
N TYR A 153 0.44 3.46 15.11
CA TYR A 153 0.32 3.97 16.48
C TYR A 153 0.97 3.00 17.45
N PHE A 154 1.47 3.54 18.55
CA PHE A 154 2.06 2.77 19.64
C PHE A 154 1.30 3.04 20.93
N ARG A 155 1.07 2.01 21.72
CA ARG A 155 0.51 2.08 23.06
C ARG A 155 1.37 1.23 23.99
N ILE A 156 1.76 1.79 25.12
CA ILE A 156 2.49 1.09 26.17
C ILE A 156 1.60 1.12 27.40
N GLU A 157 1.30 -0.01 27.96
CA GLU A 157 0.41 -0.15 29.10
C GLU A 157 0.96 -1.16 30.11
N ARG A 158 0.47 -1.07 31.34
CA ARG A 158 0.81 -2.05 32.37
C ARG A 158 0.08 -3.35 32.11
N LEU A 159 0.80 -4.48 32.31
CA LEU A 159 0.20 -5.81 32.22
C LEU A 159 -0.68 -6.09 33.44
N GLU A 160 -1.98 -6.14 33.23
CA GLU A 160 -3.00 -6.47 34.25
C GLU A 160 -3.77 -7.72 33.88
N SER A 161 -4.42 -8.35 34.86
CA SER A 161 -5.16 -9.61 34.65
C SER A 161 -6.38 -9.51 33.72
N GLY A 162 -6.80 -8.30 33.37
CA GLY A 162 -7.87 -8.05 32.41
C GLY A 162 -7.41 -7.61 31.03
N ASN A 163 -6.09 -7.43 30.83
CA ASN A 163 -5.57 -7.02 29.54
C ASN A 163 -5.44 -8.23 28.63
N LYS A 164 -5.88 -8.11 27.38
CA LYS A 164 -5.61 -9.15 26.37
C LYS A 164 -4.13 -9.19 26.09
N LEU A 165 -3.53 -10.36 26.35
CA LEU A 165 -2.15 -10.62 25.94
C LEU A 165 -2.04 -10.58 24.41
N GLY A 166 -0.90 -10.15 23.94
CA GLY A 166 -0.53 -10.38 22.55
C GLY A 166 -0.33 -11.86 22.26
N SER A 167 0.07 -12.17 21.05
CA SER A 167 0.33 -13.55 20.64
C SER A 167 1.67 -14.10 21.13
N SER A 168 2.59 -13.24 21.62
CA SER A 168 3.77 -13.68 22.38
C SER A 168 4.20 -12.64 23.44
N CYS A 169 4.98 -13.13 24.38
CA CYS A 169 5.64 -12.32 25.40
C CYS A 169 7.15 -12.50 25.30
N LYS A 170 7.87 -11.40 25.27
CA LYS A 170 9.33 -11.40 25.39
C LYS A 170 9.72 -11.34 26.86
N VAL A 171 10.67 -12.19 27.26
CA VAL A 171 11.16 -12.30 28.64
C VAL A 171 12.64 -11.92 28.65
N ILE A 172 12.99 -10.88 29.40
CA ILE A 172 14.30 -10.25 29.43
C ILE A 172 14.88 -10.39 30.82
N GLY A 173 16.14 -10.81 30.92
CA GLY A 173 16.89 -10.86 32.17
C GLY A 173 16.94 -12.24 32.82
N LEU A 174 16.25 -13.25 32.29
CA LEU A 174 16.38 -14.63 32.77
C LEU A 174 17.44 -15.40 31.97
N ASN A 175 18.19 -16.26 32.66
CA ASN A 175 19.02 -17.24 32.00
C ASN A 175 18.15 -18.40 31.47
N GLN A 176 18.72 -19.28 30.67
CA GLN A 176 18.00 -20.42 30.04
C GLN A 176 17.32 -21.35 31.05
N GLU A 177 17.97 -21.58 32.21
CA GLU A 177 17.44 -22.49 33.23
C GLU A 177 16.22 -21.88 33.94
N ASP A 178 16.32 -20.62 34.36
CA ASP A 178 15.21 -19.89 35.00
C ASP A 178 14.06 -19.62 34.01
N PHE A 179 14.37 -19.37 32.74
CA PHE A 179 13.34 -19.30 31.69
C PHE A 179 12.56 -20.61 31.56
N GLN A 180 13.24 -21.76 31.54
CA GLN A 180 12.56 -23.07 31.52
C GLN A 180 11.68 -23.28 32.76
N ARG A 181 12.13 -22.86 33.93
CA ARG A 181 11.31 -22.89 35.17
C ARG A 181 10.08 -22.01 35.09
N LEU A 182 10.21 -20.82 34.48
CA LEU A 182 9.06 -19.93 34.21
C LEU A 182 8.06 -20.62 33.29
N VAL A 183 8.53 -21.21 32.18
CA VAL A 183 7.68 -21.96 31.25
C VAL A 183 7.00 -23.15 31.94
N ASP A 184 7.70 -23.88 32.83
CA ASP A 184 7.15 -24.96 33.61
C ASP A 184 6.04 -24.52 34.55
N ASN A 185 6.24 -23.39 35.21
CA ASN A 185 5.25 -22.81 36.11
C ASN A 185 3.99 -22.37 35.31
N ILE A 186 4.18 -21.70 34.17
CA ILE A 186 3.09 -21.28 33.29
C ILE A 186 2.35 -22.52 32.75
N ALA A 187 3.08 -23.55 32.27
CA ALA A 187 2.48 -24.77 31.76
C ALA A 187 1.62 -25.50 32.82
N SER A 188 2.10 -25.57 34.04
CA SER A 188 1.36 -26.17 35.14
C SER A 188 0.13 -25.38 35.56
N SER A 189 0.20 -24.04 35.48
CA SER A 189 -0.90 -23.15 35.87
C SER A 189 -1.98 -23.06 34.79
N THR A 190 -1.59 -23.07 33.52
CA THR A 190 -2.50 -22.91 32.38
C THR A 190 -2.98 -24.21 31.77
N GLY A 191 -2.31 -25.34 32.09
CA GLY A 191 -2.58 -26.64 31.50
C GLY A 191 -2.08 -26.82 30.06
N ILE A 192 -1.33 -25.83 29.51
CA ILE A 192 -0.80 -25.88 28.15
C ILE A 192 0.58 -26.57 28.15
N SER A 193 0.85 -27.35 27.11
CA SER A 193 2.15 -28.03 26.99
C SER A 193 3.29 -27.01 26.81
N LYS A 194 4.46 -27.32 27.39
CA LYS A 194 5.68 -26.51 27.24
C LYS A 194 6.05 -26.27 25.76
N GLU A 195 5.88 -27.32 24.96
CA GLU A 195 6.19 -27.29 23.53
C GLU A 195 5.36 -26.21 22.81
N ASN A 196 4.08 -26.09 23.13
CA ASN A 196 3.19 -25.09 22.59
C ASN A 196 3.52 -23.66 23.07
N LEU A 197 4.03 -23.50 24.30
CA LEU A 197 4.45 -22.21 24.83
C LEU A 197 5.80 -21.74 24.26
N THR A 198 6.62 -22.63 23.70
CA THR A 198 7.97 -22.30 23.21
C THR A 198 8.12 -22.42 21.69
N THR A 199 7.11 -22.96 20.99
CA THR A 199 7.17 -23.11 19.53
C THR A 199 6.62 -21.86 18.86
N ARG A 200 7.45 -21.26 18.01
CA ARG A 200 7.08 -20.08 17.23
C ARG A 200 6.20 -20.44 16.04
N LEU A 201 5.06 -19.78 15.94
CA LEU A 201 4.17 -19.85 14.78
C LEU A 201 4.39 -18.60 13.92
N SER A 202 4.55 -18.75 12.60
CA SER A 202 4.75 -17.60 11.70
C SER A 202 3.97 -17.70 10.39
N GLY A 203 3.54 -16.57 9.83
CA GLY A 203 2.83 -16.47 8.56
C GLY A 203 3.17 -15.21 7.75
N SER A 204 2.85 -15.17 6.46
CA SER A 204 3.19 -14.05 5.59
C SER A 204 2.18 -12.90 5.69
N THR A 205 2.65 -11.67 5.63
CA THR A 205 1.81 -10.47 5.59
C THR A 205 1.88 -9.79 4.23
N SER A 206 0.80 -9.07 3.90
CA SER A 206 0.70 -8.22 2.71
C SER A 206 1.82 -7.17 2.64
N ILE A 207 2.32 -6.93 1.46
CA ILE A 207 3.42 -6.01 1.18
C ILE A 207 2.90 -4.57 1.16
N PRO A 208 3.21 -3.71 2.12
CA PRO A 208 3.01 -2.28 2.00
C PRO A 208 4.17 -1.70 1.16
N GLY A 209 4.18 -1.91 -0.15
CA GLY A 209 5.38 -1.57 -0.93
C GLY A 209 5.14 -0.69 -2.12
N LEU A 210 3.96 -0.71 -2.67
CA LEU A 210 3.69 -0.13 -3.98
C LEU A 210 3.71 1.41 -3.97
N ILE A 211 3.15 2.05 -2.95
CA ILE A 211 3.15 3.52 -2.78
C ILE A 211 4.59 4.05 -2.73
N TYR A 212 5.51 3.32 -2.10
CA TYR A 212 6.90 3.73 -1.92
C TYR A 212 7.72 3.58 -3.20
N ILE A 213 7.43 2.55 -3.98
CA ILE A 213 8.03 2.35 -5.31
C ILE A 213 7.65 3.52 -6.22
N PHE A 214 6.39 4.00 -6.15
CA PHE A 214 5.93 5.14 -6.96
C PHE A 214 6.55 6.46 -6.54
N SER A 215 6.57 6.77 -5.25
CA SER A 215 7.17 8.01 -4.78
C SER A 215 8.69 8.03 -5.04
N GLY A 216 9.35 6.90 -4.89
CA GLY A 216 10.76 6.72 -5.26
C GLY A 216 10.99 6.86 -6.77
N GLY A 217 10.13 6.26 -7.58
CA GLY A 217 10.14 6.40 -9.04
C GLY A 217 9.94 7.85 -9.48
N ALA A 218 8.97 8.56 -8.91
CA ALA A 218 8.73 9.97 -9.15
C ALA A 218 9.94 10.83 -8.78
N PHE A 219 10.56 10.58 -7.62
CA PHE A 219 11.77 11.27 -7.18
C PHE A 219 12.93 11.08 -8.16
N ILE A 220 13.16 9.86 -8.64
CA ILE A 220 14.20 9.55 -9.62
C ILE A 220 13.95 10.28 -10.93
N ILE A 221 12.70 10.25 -11.46
CA ILE A 221 12.33 10.91 -12.70
C ILE A 221 12.51 12.42 -12.58
N LEU A 222 12.01 13.03 -11.50
CA LEU A 222 12.19 14.46 -11.24
C LEU A 222 13.67 14.84 -11.12
N SER A 223 14.50 13.98 -10.53
CA SER A 223 15.96 14.19 -10.42
C SER A 223 16.63 14.18 -11.79
N ILE A 224 16.27 13.24 -12.65
CA ILE A 224 16.76 13.17 -14.05
C ILE A 224 16.35 14.43 -14.81
N VAL A 225 15.08 14.82 -14.71
CA VAL A 225 14.54 16.02 -15.37
C VAL A 225 15.23 17.28 -14.88
N PHE A 226 15.46 17.42 -13.57
CA PHE A 226 16.17 18.56 -13.01
C PHE A 226 17.62 18.61 -13.51
N CYS A 227 18.32 17.48 -13.56
CA CYS A 227 19.65 17.37 -14.10
C CYS A 227 19.71 17.81 -15.57
N LEU A 228 18.80 17.31 -16.41
CA LEU A 228 18.70 17.65 -17.82
C LEU A 228 18.33 19.13 -18.04
N LEU A 229 17.46 19.68 -17.23
CA LEU A 229 17.10 21.09 -17.27
C LEU A 229 18.29 21.98 -16.89
N THR A 230 19.02 21.64 -15.83
CA THR A 230 20.20 22.37 -15.39
C THR A 230 21.31 22.32 -16.45
N LEU A 231 21.53 21.15 -17.06
CA LEU A 231 22.45 20.99 -18.19
C LEU A 231 22.01 21.83 -19.40
N THR A 232 20.73 21.83 -19.73
CA THR A 232 20.16 22.64 -20.80
C THR A 232 20.43 24.14 -20.56
N PHE A 233 20.26 24.61 -19.34
CA PHE A 233 20.57 26.00 -18.99
C PHE A 233 22.06 26.33 -19.08
N ALA A 234 22.91 25.42 -18.61
CA ALA A 234 24.36 25.56 -18.70
C ALA A 234 24.80 25.73 -20.16
N LEU A 235 24.32 24.84 -21.00
CA LEU A 235 24.65 24.88 -22.43
C LEU A 235 24.16 26.18 -23.12
N LEU A 236 23.05 26.78 -22.71
CA LEU A 236 22.57 28.07 -23.22
C LEU A 236 23.49 29.25 -22.82
N GLU A 237 24.31 29.12 -21.79
CA GLU A 237 25.22 30.14 -21.32
C GLU A 237 26.67 29.98 -21.87
N LEU A 238 26.95 28.95 -22.67
CA LEU A 238 28.28 28.70 -23.22
C LEU A 238 28.87 29.88 -24.04
N LYS A 239 28.02 30.56 -24.81
CA LYS A 239 28.46 31.75 -25.58
C LYS A 239 28.88 32.88 -24.65
N THR A 240 28.12 33.09 -23.58
CA THR A 240 28.43 34.13 -22.57
C THR A 240 29.74 33.78 -21.82
N LEU A 241 29.97 32.49 -21.54
CA LEU A 241 31.26 32.01 -21.03
C LEU A 241 32.40 32.39 -21.95
N GLY A 242 32.28 32.10 -23.25
CA GLY A 242 33.36 32.41 -24.22
C GLY A 242 33.72 33.89 -24.20
N VAL A 243 32.73 34.79 -24.13
CA VAL A 243 32.96 36.24 -24.02
C VAL A 243 33.71 36.60 -22.72
N HIS A 244 33.28 36.03 -21.58
CA HIS A 244 33.93 36.32 -20.29
C HIS A 244 35.39 35.80 -20.24
N MET A 245 35.65 34.65 -20.85
CA MET A 245 36.99 34.10 -20.94
C MET A 245 37.93 35.01 -21.77
N MET A 246 37.40 35.62 -22.83
CA MET A 246 38.16 36.63 -23.60
C MET A 246 38.42 37.91 -22.79
N LEU A 247 37.59 38.20 -21.79
CA LEU A 247 37.77 39.29 -20.84
C LEU A 247 38.68 38.94 -19.66
N GLY A 248 39.33 37.76 -19.69
CA GLY A 248 40.25 37.32 -18.66
C GLY A 248 39.67 36.55 -17.48
N TRP A 249 38.40 36.17 -17.54
CA TRP A 249 37.79 35.35 -16.49
C TRP A 249 38.22 33.90 -16.61
N SER A 250 38.47 33.26 -15.46
CA SER A 250 38.71 31.81 -15.43
C SER A 250 37.39 31.05 -15.63
N LYS A 251 37.47 29.81 -16.12
CA LYS A 251 36.31 28.94 -16.26
C LYS A 251 35.61 28.69 -14.90
N SER A 252 36.43 28.49 -13.87
CA SER A 252 35.95 28.26 -12.51
C SER A 252 35.20 29.45 -11.94
N ASP A 253 35.68 30.67 -12.13
CA ASP A 253 35.03 31.89 -11.65
C ASP A 253 33.68 32.10 -12.31
N TYR A 254 33.59 31.81 -13.61
CA TYR A 254 32.33 31.91 -14.33
C TYR A 254 31.32 30.84 -13.87
N ILE A 255 31.77 29.59 -13.72
CA ILE A 255 30.91 28.48 -13.22
C ILE A 255 30.39 28.82 -11.82
N PHE A 256 31.28 29.27 -10.93
CA PHE A 256 30.90 29.66 -9.59
C PHE A 256 29.88 30.82 -9.59
N LYS A 257 30.13 31.88 -10.38
CA LYS A 257 29.21 33.01 -10.53
C LYS A 257 27.84 32.60 -11.12
N LEU A 258 27.83 31.65 -12.07
CA LEU A 258 26.62 31.18 -12.72
C LEU A 258 25.75 30.37 -11.73
N PHE A 259 26.37 29.45 -11.01
CA PHE A 259 25.64 28.51 -10.15
C PHE A 259 25.47 28.98 -8.72
N SER A 260 26.34 29.86 -8.18
CA SER A 260 26.27 30.27 -6.77
C SER A 260 24.95 30.91 -6.39
N SER A 261 24.44 31.84 -7.20
CA SER A 261 23.17 32.50 -6.92
C SER A 261 21.97 31.55 -7.03
N GLN A 262 22.06 30.59 -7.95
CA GLN A 262 21.02 29.55 -8.08
C GLN A 262 21.14 28.54 -6.95
N ALA A 263 22.35 28.09 -6.63
CA ALA A 263 22.59 27.16 -5.52
C ALA A 263 22.08 27.72 -4.19
N LEU A 264 22.40 28.97 -3.89
CA LEU A 264 21.96 29.63 -2.65
C LEU A 264 20.44 29.71 -2.55
N LEU A 265 19.78 30.07 -3.66
CA LEU A 265 18.33 30.17 -3.71
C LEU A 265 17.66 28.80 -3.60
N LEU A 266 18.22 27.77 -4.25
CA LEU A 266 17.72 26.41 -4.18
C LEU A 266 17.92 25.79 -2.80
N LEU A 267 19.09 26.02 -2.18
CA LEU A 267 19.37 25.61 -0.81
C LEU A 267 18.47 26.29 0.22
N ALA A 268 17.97 27.50 -0.06
CA ALA A 268 16.98 28.16 0.78
C ALA A 268 15.56 27.62 0.59
N VAL A 269 15.21 27.21 -0.63
CA VAL A 269 13.86 26.69 -0.96
C VAL A 269 13.66 25.26 -0.48
N ILE A 270 14.70 24.41 -0.50
CA ILE A 270 14.61 23.02 -0.01
C ILE A 270 14.09 22.94 1.43
N PRO A 271 14.66 23.64 2.43
CA PRO A 271 14.11 23.64 3.77
C PRO A 271 12.66 24.12 3.83
N ILE A 272 12.34 25.22 3.15
CA ILE A 272 10.98 25.80 3.16
C ILE A 272 9.97 24.82 2.57
N SER A 273 10.27 24.21 1.43
CA SER A 273 9.37 23.25 0.77
C SER A 273 9.26 21.94 1.55
N THR A 274 10.35 21.47 2.16
CA THR A 274 10.34 20.24 2.99
C THR A 274 9.56 20.46 4.27
N ILE A 275 9.75 21.59 4.96
CA ILE A 275 8.96 21.95 6.15
C ILE A 275 7.49 22.13 5.76
N GLY A 276 7.20 22.83 4.67
CA GLY A 276 5.83 22.97 4.17
C GLY A 276 5.16 21.63 3.86
N ALA A 277 5.86 20.74 3.18
CA ALA A 277 5.35 19.39 2.90
C ALA A 277 5.14 18.58 4.20
N TYR A 278 6.06 18.69 5.14
CA TYR A 278 5.92 18.05 6.46
C TYR A 278 4.67 18.56 7.20
N LEU A 279 4.48 19.88 7.26
CA LEU A 279 3.33 20.48 7.95
C LEU A 279 1.99 20.09 7.32
N THR A 280 1.96 19.89 6.00
CA THR A 280 0.73 19.49 5.28
C THR A 280 0.46 18.00 5.37
N LEU A 281 1.50 17.15 5.37
CA LEU A 281 1.37 15.70 5.37
C LEU A 281 1.26 15.10 6.78
N ASP A 282 1.95 15.67 7.78
CA ASP A 282 2.12 15.06 9.10
C ASP A 282 1.60 15.91 10.26
N GLY A 283 1.25 17.19 10.04
CA GLY A 283 0.69 18.09 11.06
C GLY A 283 1.72 18.99 11.76
N PHE A 284 1.27 19.75 12.78
CA PHE A 284 2.03 20.83 13.41
C PHE A 284 2.71 20.39 14.72
N ALA A 285 3.75 19.58 14.67
CA ALA A 285 4.58 19.37 15.85
C ALA A 285 6.05 19.67 15.50
N LEU A 286 6.70 20.56 16.25
CA LEU A 286 8.11 20.92 16.06
C LEU A 286 8.87 20.58 17.34
N ASN A 287 9.62 19.47 17.31
CA ASN A 287 10.58 19.07 18.35
C ASN A 287 11.92 18.70 17.73
N GLU A 288 12.93 18.47 18.53
CA GLU A 288 14.30 18.20 18.08
C GLU A 288 14.37 17.01 17.11
N GLU A 289 13.61 15.98 17.37
CA GLU A 289 13.59 14.74 16.60
C GLU A 289 12.98 14.95 15.21
N ILE A 290 11.91 15.73 15.13
CA ILE A 290 11.30 16.12 13.88
C ILE A 290 12.25 16.99 13.06
N PHE A 291 12.96 17.89 13.72
CA PHE A 291 13.99 18.69 13.07
C PHE A 291 15.07 17.79 12.45
N ARG A 292 15.53 16.79 13.19
CA ARG A 292 16.51 15.80 12.68
C ARG A 292 15.95 15.01 11.51
N TYR A 293 14.69 14.56 11.57
CA TYR A 293 14.00 13.88 10.48
C TYR A 293 13.88 14.76 9.24
N VAL A 294 13.40 15.99 9.40
CA VAL A 294 13.29 16.96 8.30
C VAL A 294 14.66 17.22 7.66
N CYS A 295 15.71 17.39 8.46
CA CYS A 295 17.06 17.56 7.95
C CYS A 295 17.56 16.34 7.14
N THR A 296 17.26 15.11 7.58
CA THR A 296 17.64 13.90 6.84
C THR A 296 16.89 13.76 5.53
N THR A 297 15.61 14.14 5.49
CA THR A 297 14.79 14.13 4.25
C THR A 297 15.20 15.18 3.23
N MET A 298 15.88 16.25 3.64
CA MET A 298 16.45 17.25 2.73
C MET A 298 17.67 16.73 1.98
N LEU A 299 18.46 15.82 2.57
CA LEU A 299 19.75 15.37 2.03
C LEU A 299 19.66 14.84 0.59
N PRO A 300 18.70 13.99 0.20
CA PRO A 300 18.57 13.53 -1.18
C PRO A 300 18.35 14.68 -2.16
N SER A 301 17.50 15.65 -1.83
CA SER A 301 17.22 16.82 -2.67
C SER A 301 18.44 17.73 -2.83
N VAL A 302 19.19 17.95 -1.73
CA VAL A 302 20.46 18.68 -1.77
C VAL A 302 21.47 17.97 -2.64
N ALA A 303 21.60 16.64 -2.51
CA ALA A 303 22.50 15.84 -3.32
C ALA A 303 22.15 15.93 -4.81
N VAL A 304 20.87 15.87 -5.19
CA VAL A 304 20.42 16.05 -6.57
C VAL A 304 20.82 17.41 -7.12
N VAL A 305 20.66 18.48 -6.34
CA VAL A 305 21.05 19.84 -6.75
C VAL A 305 22.57 19.91 -7.00
N VAL A 306 23.36 19.47 -6.04
CA VAL A 306 24.85 19.52 -6.14
C VAL A 306 25.36 18.67 -7.30
N LEU A 307 24.88 17.43 -7.42
CA LEU A 307 25.27 16.54 -8.52
C LEU A 307 24.84 17.07 -9.88
N SER A 308 23.62 17.63 -10.00
CA SER A 308 23.14 18.19 -11.26
C SER A 308 23.95 19.43 -11.69
N MET A 309 24.32 20.30 -10.74
CA MET A 309 25.19 21.45 -11.02
C MET A 309 26.62 21.01 -11.39
N GLY A 310 27.16 19.99 -10.71
CA GLY A 310 28.45 19.38 -11.06
C GLY A 310 28.40 18.81 -12.47
N PHE A 311 27.39 18.04 -12.82
CA PHE A 311 27.22 17.48 -14.15
C PHE A 311 27.04 18.56 -15.23
N ALA A 312 26.25 19.61 -14.93
CA ALA A 312 26.05 20.76 -15.84
C ALA A 312 27.33 21.60 -16.02
N SER A 313 28.33 21.48 -15.16
CA SER A 313 29.61 22.18 -15.29
C SER A 313 30.56 21.52 -16.30
N ILE A 314 30.37 20.24 -16.62
CA ILE A 314 31.25 19.47 -17.53
C ILE A 314 31.41 20.14 -18.89
N PRO A 315 30.37 20.61 -19.60
CA PRO A 315 30.49 21.31 -20.88
C PRO A 315 31.33 22.58 -20.80
N PHE A 316 31.29 23.32 -19.68
CA PHE A 316 32.10 24.52 -19.50
C PHE A 316 33.62 24.21 -19.37
N ILE A 317 33.94 23.09 -18.73
CA ILE A 317 35.30 22.65 -18.58
C ILE A 317 35.87 22.17 -19.93
N ALA A 318 35.08 21.45 -20.71
CA ALA A 318 35.50 20.81 -21.96
C ALA A 318 35.64 21.77 -23.14
N ILE A 319 34.88 22.90 -23.19
CA ILE A 319 34.82 23.77 -24.35
C ILE A 319 36.02 24.70 -24.44
N LYS A 320 36.53 24.97 -25.69
CA LYS A 320 37.50 26.01 -25.95
C LYS A 320 36.84 27.38 -26.12
N PRO A 321 37.46 28.50 -25.72
CA PRO A 321 36.87 29.84 -25.79
C PRO A 321 36.38 30.24 -27.18
N VAL A 322 37.17 29.95 -28.19
CA VAL A 322 36.87 30.24 -29.59
C VAL A 322 35.65 29.48 -30.08
N ASP A 323 35.54 28.19 -29.73
CA ASP A 323 34.43 27.35 -30.11
C ASP A 323 33.13 27.77 -29.39
N ALA A 324 33.26 28.26 -28.16
CA ALA A 324 32.12 28.79 -27.37
C ALA A 324 31.56 30.06 -28.01
N ILE A 325 32.40 31.02 -28.42
CA ILE A 325 32.00 32.26 -29.08
C ILE A 325 31.43 31.97 -30.46
N ALA A 326 32.11 31.13 -31.25
CA ALA A 326 31.70 30.75 -32.60
C ALA A 326 30.42 29.87 -32.60
N SER A 327 29.88 29.56 -31.41
CA SER A 327 28.75 28.65 -31.24
C SER A 327 28.95 27.30 -31.96
N ARG A 328 30.19 26.82 -32.03
CA ARG A 328 30.55 25.53 -32.61
C ARG A 328 30.28 24.34 -31.68
N TYR A 329 29.21 24.41 -30.91
CA TYR A 329 28.69 23.30 -30.15
C TYR A 329 27.45 22.72 -30.84
N SER A 330 27.22 21.44 -30.64
CA SER A 330 26.14 20.71 -31.32
C SER A 330 24.76 21.24 -30.91
N ARG A 331 24.20 22.19 -31.68
CA ARG A 331 22.83 22.65 -31.50
C ARG A 331 21.83 21.50 -31.62
N ARG A 332 22.12 20.51 -32.47
CA ARG A 332 21.31 19.30 -32.63
C ARG A 332 21.31 18.45 -31.35
N GLY A 333 22.46 18.27 -30.69
CA GLY A 333 22.54 17.56 -29.43
C GLY A 333 21.67 18.18 -28.35
N PHE A 334 21.57 19.51 -28.34
CA PHE A 334 20.74 20.27 -27.44
C PHE A 334 19.24 20.00 -27.62
N TYR A 335 18.79 20.07 -28.86
CA TYR A 335 17.43 19.77 -29.23
C TYR A 335 17.06 18.34 -28.86
N ILE A 336 17.91 17.38 -29.22
CA ILE A 336 17.71 15.95 -28.89
C ILE A 336 17.61 15.77 -27.39
N LEU A 337 18.50 16.37 -26.58
CA LEU A 337 18.47 16.26 -25.13
C LEU A 337 17.13 16.74 -24.54
N THR A 338 16.65 17.91 -25.00
CA THR A 338 15.37 18.48 -24.54
C THR A 338 14.17 17.62 -24.96
N VAL A 339 14.21 17.09 -26.20
CA VAL A 339 13.18 16.17 -26.70
C VAL A 339 13.16 14.87 -25.89
N VAL A 340 14.33 14.27 -25.64
CA VAL A 340 14.42 13.05 -24.83
C VAL A 340 13.91 13.27 -23.41
N SER A 341 14.24 14.40 -22.80
CA SER A 341 13.73 14.76 -21.46
C SER A 341 12.22 14.88 -21.43
N TYR A 342 11.65 15.56 -22.44
CA TYR A 342 10.19 15.66 -22.59
C TYR A 342 9.53 14.29 -22.76
N LEU A 343 10.10 13.42 -23.60
CA LEU A 343 9.57 12.07 -23.81
C LEU A 343 9.64 11.21 -22.55
N ILE A 344 10.74 11.28 -21.78
CA ILE A 344 10.85 10.58 -20.49
C ILE A 344 9.74 11.01 -19.53
N CYS A 345 9.49 12.32 -19.41
CA CYS A 345 8.39 12.84 -18.58
C CYS A 345 7.03 12.34 -19.04
N LEU A 346 6.80 12.36 -20.37
CA LEU A 346 5.53 11.94 -20.94
C LEU A 346 5.26 10.44 -20.72
N VAL A 347 6.26 9.59 -20.98
CA VAL A 347 6.18 8.14 -20.71
C VAL A 347 5.91 7.90 -19.23
N ALA A 348 6.57 8.62 -18.34
CA ALA A 348 6.37 8.49 -16.91
C ALA A 348 4.93 8.83 -16.48
N VAL A 349 4.35 9.91 -17.02
CA VAL A 349 2.95 10.28 -16.73
C VAL A 349 1.98 9.20 -17.18
N PHE A 350 2.11 8.72 -18.42
CA PHE A 350 1.20 7.68 -18.92
C PHE A 350 1.39 6.34 -18.19
N SER A 351 2.63 5.97 -17.84
CA SER A 351 2.89 4.77 -17.03
C SER A 351 2.26 4.89 -15.64
N ALA A 352 2.33 6.06 -15.03
CA ALA A 352 1.68 6.34 -13.76
C ALA A 352 0.15 6.25 -13.88
N CYS A 353 -0.45 6.75 -14.96
CA CYS A 353 -1.89 6.64 -15.22
C CYS A 353 -2.33 5.18 -15.41
N LEU A 354 -1.57 4.37 -16.15
CA LEU A 354 -1.86 2.96 -16.33
C LEU A 354 -1.91 2.21 -15.00
N TYR A 355 -1.05 2.59 -14.08
CA TYR A 355 -1.00 1.95 -12.78
C TYR A 355 -2.16 2.34 -11.85
N ILE A 356 -2.52 3.65 -11.78
CA ILE A 356 -3.56 4.13 -10.88
C ILE A 356 -4.97 3.75 -11.34
N ASP A 357 -5.14 3.38 -12.61
CA ASP A 357 -6.46 3.12 -13.17
C ASP A 357 -7.19 2.00 -12.44
N GLN A 358 -6.48 0.94 -12.06
CA GLN A 358 -7.07 -0.17 -11.32
C GLN A 358 -7.49 0.22 -9.89
N PRO A 359 -6.63 0.84 -9.05
CA PRO A 359 -7.04 1.37 -7.75
C PRO A 359 -8.19 2.40 -7.83
N LEU A 360 -8.21 3.22 -8.90
CA LEU A 360 -9.29 4.20 -9.11
C LEU A 360 -10.63 3.52 -9.39
N LYS A 361 -10.63 2.49 -10.21
CA LYS A 361 -11.83 1.67 -10.46
C LYS A 361 -12.31 1.00 -9.17
N MET A 362 -11.40 0.38 -8.41
CA MET A 362 -11.74 -0.20 -7.11
C MET A 362 -12.37 0.84 -6.18
N TYR A 363 -11.82 2.04 -6.10
CA TYR A 363 -12.38 3.11 -5.27
C TYR A 363 -13.78 3.54 -5.73
N GLN A 364 -13.98 3.69 -7.03
CA GLN A 364 -15.29 4.01 -7.61
C GLN A 364 -16.31 2.90 -7.34
N ASP A 365 -15.91 1.65 -7.51
CA ASP A 365 -16.77 0.49 -7.28
C ASP A 365 -17.15 0.38 -5.80
N VAL A 366 -16.19 0.57 -4.87
CA VAL A 366 -16.48 0.60 -3.43
C VAL A 366 -17.48 1.71 -3.07
N ILE A 367 -17.36 2.90 -3.67
CA ILE A 367 -18.32 3.99 -3.44
C ILE A 367 -19.69 3.68 -4.05
N HIS A 368 -19.73 3.19 -5.30
CA HIS A 368 -20.99 2.88 -5.98
C HIS A 368 -21.74 1.72 -5.34
N THR A 369 -21.03 0.73 -4.84
CA THR A 369 -21.61 -0.45 -4.21
C THR A 369 -21.86 -0.29 -2.71
N ARG A 370 -21.49 0.87 -2.13
CA ARG A 370 -21.66 1.14 -0.69
C ARG A 370 -23.10 0.95 -0.21
N SER A 371 -24.10 1.25 -1.04
CA SER A 371 -25.50 1.00 -0.72
C SER A 371 -25.83 -0.50 -0.63
N THR A 372 -25.24 -1.30 -1.49
CA THR A 372 -25.39 -2.77 -1.48
C THR A 372 -24.65 -3.38 -0.27
N TRP A 373 -23.48 -2.86 0.08
CA TRP A 373 -22.73 -3.26 1.27
C TRP A 373 -23.42 -2.86 2.58
N SER A 374 -24.29 -1.85 2.57
CA SER A 374 -24.99 -1.38 3.78
C SER A 374 -25.92 -2.44 4.37
N GLU A 375 -26.43 -3.35 3.56
CA GLU A 375 -27.28 -4.47 4.01
C GLU A 375 -26.49 -5.47 4.88
N TYR A 376 -25.18 -5.63 4.58
CA TYR A 376 -24.27 -6.54 5.29
C TYR A 376 -23.30 -5.80 6.23
N SER A 377 -23.48 -4.49 6.45
CA SER A 377 -22.55 -3.64 7.21
C SER A 377 -22.25 -4.15 8.61
N ASN A 378 -23.28 -4.69 9.30
CA ASN A 378 -23.19 -5.22 10.65
C ASN A 378 -22.81 -6.72 10.70
N TRP A 379 -22.49 -7.33 9.56
CA TRP A 379 -21.98 -8.69 9.53
C TRP A 379 -20.50 -8.70 9.83
N TYR A 380 -20.04 -9.81 10.37
CA TYR A 380 -18.65 -10.01 10.76
C TYR A 380 -17.99 -11.02 9.82
N VAL A 381 -16.81 -10.71 9.39
CA VAL A 381 -15.94 -11.55 8.53
C VAL A 381 -14.62 -11.78 9.25
N LEU A 382 -13.97 -12.88 8.97
CA LEU A 382 -12.67 -13.20 9.52
C LEU A 382 -11.64 -12.18 9.01
N GLN A 383 -11.00 -11.47 9.93
CA GLN A 383 -10.06 -10.39 9.62
C GLN A 383 -8.62 -10.88 9.65
N ASP A 384 -8.23 -11.53 10.71
CA ASP A 384 -6.90 -12.09 10.92
C ASP A 384 -6.90 -13.10 12.08
N TYR A 385 -5.75 -13.71 12.27
CA TYR A 385 -5.47 -14.51 13.45
C TYR A 385 -4.49 -13.77 14.35
N THR A 386 -4.65 -13.84 15.66
CA THR A 386 -3.69 -13.29 16.61
C THR A 386 -2.46 -14.16 16.70
N LEU A 387 -1.57 -13.96 15.75
CA LEU A 387 -0.19 -14.41 15.83
C LEU A 387 0.69 -13.19 16.04
N ASN A 388 1.74 -13.34 16.81
CA ASN A 388 2.53 -12.24 17.33
C ASN A 388 3.19 -11.33 16.32
N ASP A 389 3.63 -11.83 15.21
CA ASP A 389 4.42 -11.06 14.25
C ASP A 389 3.83 -11.06 12.85
N GLY A 390 2.62 -11.54 12.69
CA GLY A 390 1.95 -11.62 11.39
C GLY A 390 2.65 -12.56 10.41
N ARG A 391 3.45 -13.52 10.90
CA ARG A 391 4.11 -14.54 10.11
C ARG A 391 3.67 -15.92 10.57
N PHE A 392 3.43 -16.80 9.62
CA PHE A 392 2.97 -18.15 9.83
C PHE A 392 4.14 -19.13 9.64
N THR A 393 4.62 -19.81 10.68
CA THR A 393 5.60 -20.90 10.59
C THR A 393 5.08 -22.18 11.21
N GLY A 394 3.79 -22.41 11.27
CA GLY A 394 3.22 -23.67 11.76
C GLY A 394 2.74 -24.54 10.61
N ASN A 395 2.36 -25.77 10.93
CA ASN A 395 1.61 -26.59 10.00
C ASN A 395 0.21 -25.99 9.85
N PRO A 396 -0.13 -25.32 8.71
CA PRO A 396 -1.44 -24.69 8.53
C PRO A 396 -2.59 -25.69 8.65
N MET A 397 -2.33 -26.97 8.51
CA MET A 397 -3.32 -28.02 8.62
C MET A 397 -3.95 -28.14 10.00
N ASN A 398 -3.24 -27.81 11.08
CA ASN A 398 -3.82 -27.85 12.43
C ASN A 398 -4.84 -26.72 12.64
N TYR A 399 -4.56 -25.55 12.10
CA TYR A 399 -5.46 -24.38 12.20
C TYR A 399 -6.73 -24.56 11.41
N SER A 400 -6.61 -25.12 10.20
CA SER A 400 -7.77 -25.50 9.41
C SER A 400 -8.67 -26.47 10.16
N LYS A 401 -8.07 -27.45 10.84
CA LYS A 401 -8.81 -28.42 11.63
C LYS A 401 -9.51 -27.77 12.83
N ASP A 402 -8.86 -26.86 13.54
CA ASP A 402 -9.45 -26.17 14.69
C ASP A 402 -10.62 -25.29 14.23
N MET A 403 -10.46 -24.53 13.13
CA MET A 403 -11.53 -23.72 12.57
C MET A 403 -12.68 -24.58 12.05
N TYR A 404 -12.37 -25.68 11.38
CA TYR A 404 -13.38 -26.63 10.94
C TYR A 404 -14.16 -27.21 12.13
N THR A 405 -13.48 -27.59 13.19
CA THR A 405 -14.11 -28.14 14.42
C THR A 405 -15.02 -27.10 15.06
N TRP A 406 -14.55 -25.86 15.13
CA TRP A 406 -15.36 -24.76 15.64
C TRP A 406 -16.61 -24.52 14.76
N TYR A 407 -16.42 -24.44 13.42
CA TYR A 407 -17.54 -24.27 12.52
C TYR A 407 -18.56 -25.42 12.61
N ALA A 408 -18.09 -26.67 12.61
CA ALA A 408 -18.95 -27.85 12.73
C ALA A 408 -19.77 -27.87 14.03
N ALA A 409 -19.23 -27.30 15.11
CA ALA A 409 -19.96 -27.16 16.36
C ALA A 409 -21.05 -26.07 16.32
N HIS A 410 -20.90 -25.07 15.44
CA HIS A 410 -21.75 -23.87 15.40
C HIS A 410 -22.52 -23.67 14.08
N GLU A 411 -22.40 -24.60 13.10
CA GLU A 411 -23.03 -24.44 11.77
C GLU A 411 -24.57 -24.31 11.81
N HIS A 412 -25.19 -24.81 12.87
CA HIS A 412 -26.65 -24.72 13.09
C HIS A 412 -27.06 -23.56 14.00
N ASP A 413 -26.13 -22.80 14.54
CA ASP A 413 -26.42 -21.64 15.37
C ASP A 413 -27.03 -20.53 14.52
N ASP A 414 -28.03 -19.83 15.08
CA ASP A 414 -28.68 -18.72 14.39
C ASP A 414 -27.69 -17.57 14.12
N GLY A 415 -27.55 -17.20 12.84
CA GLY A 415 -26.67 -16.14 12.42
C GLY A 415 -25.23 -16.57 12.09
N VAL A 416 -24.92 -17.87 12.15
CA VAL A 416 -23.69 -18.44 11.61
C VAL A 416 -23.94 -18.89 10.18
N PHE A 417 -23.17 -18.33 9.26
CA PHE A 417 -23.31 -18.58 7.84
C PHE A 417 -21.97 -18.98 7.21
N LEU A 418 -22.05 -19.74 6.14
CA LEU A 418 -20.93 -19.98 5.25
C LEU A 418 -21.31 -19.43 3.87
N ALA A 419 -20.45 -18.57 3.35
CA ALA A 419 -20.64 -17.99 2.02
C ALA A 419 -19.28 -17.61 1.42
N ASN A 420 -18.89 -18.28 0.33
CA ASN A 420 -17.72 -17.94 -0.46
C ASN A 420 -18.10 -17.93 -1.93
N VAL A 421 -17.72 -16.89 -2.64
CA VAL A 421 -18.01 -16.70 -4.06
C VAL A 421 -16.72 -16.75 -4.87
N SER A 422 -16.79 -17.46 -5.98
CA SER A 422 -15.67 -17.56 -6.93
C SER A 422 -16.19 -17.37 -8.36
N TYR A 423 -15.37 -16.74 -9.20
CA TYR A 423 -15.67 -16.62 -10.63
C TYR A 423 -14.80 -17.60 -11.42
N TYR A 424 -15.44 -18.57 -12.07
CA TYR A 424 -14.78 -19.53 -12.94
C TYR A 424 -14.51 -18.90 -14.30
N THR A 425 -13.27 -18.49 -14.52
CA THR A 425 -12.80 -17.92 -15.79
C THR A 425 -12.57 -19.00 -16.84
N ASP A 426 -12.44 -18.61 -18.12
CA ASP A 426 -12.05 -19.53 -19.22
C ASP A 426 -10.78 -20.30 -18.89
N ILE A 427 -9.79 -19.65 -18.26
CA ILE A 427 -8.53 -20.27 -17.84
C ILE A 427 -8.78 -21.36 -16.79
N THR A 428 -9.63 -21.08 -15.80
CA THR A 428 -9.96 -22.04 -14.74
C THR A 428 -10.73 -23.25 -15.30
N ILE A 429 -11.65 -23.00 -16.22
CA ILE A 429 -12.42 -24.04 -16.88
C ILE A 429 -11.50 -24.92 -17.73
N GLN A 430 -10.66 -24.33 -18.57
CA GLN A 430 -9.71 -25.06 -19.43
C GLN A 430 -8.67 -25.86 -18.63
N ALA A 431 -8.21 -25.36 -17.50
CA ALA A 431 -7.28 -26.08 -16.63
C ALA A 431 -7.89 -27.39 -16.09
N ARG A 432 -9.20 -27.43 -15.86
CA ARG A 432 -9.94 -28.60 -15.33
C ARG A 432 -10.56 -29.47 -16.41
N LEU A 433 -10.92 -28.87 -17.55
CA LEU A 433 -11.49 -29.52 -18.72
C LEU A 433 -10.77 -29.07 -20.00
N PRO A 434 -9.56 -29.58 -20.30
CA PRO A 434 -8.69 -29.08 -21.38
C PRO A 434 -9.30 -29.14 -22.79
N HIS A 435 -10.33 -29.96 -23.04
CA HIS A 435 -10.93 -30.14 -24.33
C HIS A 435 -12.32 -29.50 -24.47
N ASN A 436 -12.75 -28.69 -23.50
CA ASN A 436 -14.05 -28.05 -23.55
C ASN A 436 -13.95 -26.59 -23.99
N THR A 437 -14.61 -26.23 -25.08
CA THR A 437 -14.66 -24.86 -25.64
C THR A 437 -16.02 -24.19 -25.48
N ASP A 438 -17.05 -24.90 -25.02
CA ASP A 438 -18.44 -24.44 -25.09
C ASP A 438 -19.00 -23.92 -23.77
N LEU A 439 -18.30 -24.18 -22.63
CA LEU A 439 -18.71 -23.68 -21.33
C LEU A 439 -18.21 -22.25 -21.15
N LYS A 440 -19.13 -21.30 -20.95
CA LYS A 440 -18.82 -19.91 -20.65
C LYS A 440 -18.45 -19.75 -19.19
N PRO A 441 -17.65 -18.71 -18.84
CA PRO A 441 -17.39 -18.32 -17.45
C PRO A 441 -18.68 -18.17 -16.65
N PHE A 442 -18.64 -18.60 -15.39
CA PHE A 442 -19.82 -18.58 -14.51
C PHE A 442 -19.46 -18.29 -13.06
N TRP A 443 -20.42 -17.78 -12.31
CA TRP A 443 -20.32 -17.55 -10.89
C TRP A 443 -20.58 -18.83 -10.09
N TYR A 444 -19.75 -19.09 -9.10
CA TYR A 444 -19.87 -20.20 -8.17
C TYR A 444 -20.02 -19.68 -6.75
N LEU A 445 -21.04 -20.17 -6.03
CA LEU A 445 -21.30 -19.83 -4.64
C LEU A 445 -21.24 -21.12 -3.79
N ALA A 446 -20.32 -21.20 -2.86
CA ALA A 446 -20.30 -22.21 -1.80
C ALA A 446 -21.03 -21.62 -0.58
N ALA A 447 -22.15 -22.19 -0.17
CA ALA A 447 -22.99 -21.60 0.86
C ALA A 447 -23.64 -22.63 1.78
N SER A 448 -23.76 -22.26 3.07
CA SER A 448 -24.54 -23.08 4.01
C SER A 448 -26.05 -23.00 3.74
N PRO A 449 -26.83 -24.03 4.10
CA PRO A 449 -28.28 -23.98 4.03
C PRO A 449 -28.88 -22.78 4.75
N SER A 450 -28.33 -22.39 5.91
CA SER A 450 -28.72 -21.21 6.68
C SER A 450 -28.54 -19.91 5.88
N TYR A 451 -27.41 -19.75 5.17
CA TYR A 451 -27.16 -18.59 4.33
C TYR A 451 -28.13 -18.54 3.14
N LEU A 452 -28.33 -19.67 2.43
CA LEU A 452 -29.26 -19.72 1.30
C LEU A 452 -30.67 -19.34 1.68
N LYS A 453 -31.17 -19.80 2.86
CA LYS A 453 -32.46 -19.37 3.42
C LYS A 453 -32.47 -17.88 3.72
N GLN A 454 -31.39 -17.33 4.30
CA GLN A 454 -31.26 -15.91 4.63
C GLN A 454 -31.35 -14.99 3.40
N ILE A 455 -30.73 -15.40 2.30
CA ILE A 455 -30.74 -14.62 1.03
C ILE A 455 -31.95 -14.94 0.14
N GLY A 456 -32.87 -15.82 0.58
CA GLY A 456 -34.09 -16.16 -0.14
C GLY A 456 -33.92 -17.07 -1.36
N VAL A 457 -32.81 -17.80 -1.46
CA VAL A 457 -32.63 -18.83 -2.51
C VAL A 457 -33.45 -20.05 -2.13
N PRO A 458 -34.36 -20.50 -3.02
CA PRO A 458 -35.19 -21.67 -2.75
C PRO A 458 -34.34 -22.95 -2.72
N ILE A 459 -34.29 -23.61 -1.59
CA ILE A 459 -33.68 -24.91 -1.39
C ILE A 459 -34.69 -25.87 -0.76
N SER A 460 -34.74 -27.11 -1.24
CA SER A 460 -35.64 -28.13 -0.69
C SER A 460 -35.10 -28.72 0.62
N ASP A 461 -35.99 -29.10 1.52
CA ASP A 461 -35.59 -29.79 2.76
C ASP A 461 -34.91 -31.12 2.47
N GLU A 462 -35.21 -31.77 1.32
CA GLU A 462 -34.56 -32.99 0.87
C GLU A 462 -33.10 -32.73 0.52
N ASP A 463 -32.81 -31.62 -0.22
CA ASP A 463 -31.46 -31.22 -0.56
C ASP A 463 -30.63 -30.88 0.69
N ILE A 464 -31.24 -30.21 1.67
CA ILE A 464 -30.60 -29.90 2.95
C ILE A 464 -30.25 -31.21 3.70
N ALA A 465 -31.21 -32.12 3.85
CA ALA A 465 -31.02 -33.39 4.58
C ALA A 465 -29.90 -34.25 3.89
N LYS A 466 -29.85 -34.23 2.56
CA LYS A 466 -28.78 -34.92 1.82
C LYS A 466 -27.42 -34.26 2.04
N ALA A 467 -27.35 -32.93 2.02
CA ALA A 467 -26.12 -32.22 2.31
C ALA A 467 -25.59 -32.52 3.74
N GLU A 468 -26.49 -32.55 4.73
CA GLU A 468 -26.20 -32.92 6.12
C GLU A 468 -25.78 -34.39 6.28
N SER A 469 -26.27 -35.27 5.42
CA SER A 469 -25.84 -36.68 5.41
C SER A 469 -24.45 -36.91 4.80
N GLY A 470 -23.89 -35.89 4.15
CA GLY A 470 -22.56 -35.94 3.50
C GLY A 470 -22.62 -36.00 1.97
N VAL A 471 -23.80 -35.94 1.36
CA VAL A 471 -23.93 -35.87 -0.11
C VAL A 471 -23.55 -34.48 -0.59
N ARG A 472 -22.80 -34.37 -1.67
CA ARG A 472 -22.46 -33.11 -2.31
C ARG A 472 -23.60 -32.62 -3.17
N VAL A 473 -24.32 -31.62 -2.71
CA VAL A 473 -25.51 -31.08 -3.39
C VAL A 473 -25.15 -29.81 -4.15
N TYR A 474 -25.54 -29.75 -5.42
CA TYR A 474 -25.40 -28.58 -6.27
C TYR A 474 -26.74 -28.11 -6.81
N LEU A 475 -26.97 -26.79 -6.78
CA LEU A 475 -28.11 -26.16 -7.42
C LEU A 475 -27.65 -25.48 -8.70
N LEU A 476 -28.19 -25.91 -9.84
CA LEU A 476 -27.86 -25.40 -11.17
C LEU A 476 -28.97 -24.46 -11.65
N PRO A 477 -28.64 -23.29 -12.22
CA PRO A 477 -29.66 -22.39 -12.79
C PRO A 477 -30.47 -23.07 -13.90
N THR A 478 -31.78 -22.84 -13.92
CA THR A 478 -32.67 -23.33 -14.98
C THR A 478 -32.34 -22.74 -16.35
N SER A 479 -31.68 -21.58 -16.40
CA SER A 479 -31.22 -20.90 -17.62
C SER A 479 -30.16 -21.68 -18.41
N LEU A 480 -29.44 -22.62 -17.78
CA LEU A 480 -28.42 -23.43 -18.43
C LEU A 480 -29.00 -24.46 -19.36
N SER A 481 -28.41 -24.61 -20.55
CA SER A 481 -28.78 -25.68 -21.49
C SER A 481 -28.41 -27.07 -20.93
N PRO A 482 -29.07 -28.15 -21.39
CA PRO A 482 -28.74 -29.51 -20.94
C PRO A 482 -27.27 -29.88 -21.12
N THR A 483 -26.66 -29.44 -22.22
CA THR A 483 -25.21 -29.66 -22.50
C THR A 483 -24.33 -28.92 -21.53
N GLN A 484 -24.62 -27.66 -21.21
CA GLN A 484 -23.88 -26.88 -20.20
C GLN A 484 -24.00 -27.49 -18.80
N LYS A 485 -25.21 -27.95 -18.41
CA LYS A 485 -25.42 -28.66 -17.12
C LYS A 485 -24.53 -29.88 -17.03
N ALA A 486 -24.58 -30.78 -18.04
CA ALA A 486 -23.76 -31.99 -18.06
C ALA A 486 -22.25 -31.68 -18.01
N THR A 487 -21.82 -30.60 -18.64
CA THR A 487 -20.40 -30.16 -18.61
C THR A 487 -20.00 -29.63 -17.26
N ILE A 488 -20.87 -28.85 -16.60
CA ILE A 488 -20.62 -28.34 -15.23
C ILE A 488 -20.58 -29.50 -14.25
N GLU A 489 -21.51 -30.45 -14.33
CA GLU A 489 -21.52 -31.66 -13.51
C GLU A 489 -20.21 -32.43 -13.63
N GLN A 490 -19.73 -32.64 -14.84
CA GLN A 490 -18.43 -33.29 -15.08
C GLN A 490 -17.26 -32.48 -14.52
N LEU A 491 -17.26 -31.16 -14.68
CA LEU A 491 -16.22 -30.26 -14.16
C LEU A 491 -16.16 -30.35 -12.64
N LEU A 492 -17.31 -30.30 -11.96
CA LEU A 492 -17.42 -30.32 -10.51
C LEU A 492 -16.98 -31.68 -9.95
N GLN A 493 -17.45 -32.78 -10.55
CA GLN A 493 -17.04 -34.13 -10.14
C GLN A 493 -15.54 -34.38 -10.34
N ASN A 494 -14.98 -33.90 -11.44
CA ASN A 494 -13.54 -34.04 -11.71
C ASN A 494 -12.68 -33.20 -10.75
N SER A 495 -13.20 -32.10 -10.23
CA SER A 495 -12.48 -31.22 -9.30
C SER A 495 -12.20 -31.84 -7.94
N HIS A 496 -12.89 -32.92 -7.57
CA HIS A 496 -12.84 -33.52 -6.23
C HIS A 496 -12.26 -34.94 -6.21
N ARG A 497 -11.31 -35.24 -7.10
CA ARG A 497 -10.73 -36.59 -7.17
C ARG A 497 -9.63 -36.88 -6.16
N SER A 498 -9.06 -35.86 -5.51
CA SER A 498 -8.02 -36.03 -4.50
C SER A 498 -8.53 -35.56 -3.14
N PHE A 499 -8.41 -36.42 -2.13
CA PHE A 499 -8.86 -36.17 -0.76
C PHE A 499 -7.69 -36.26 0.24
N ASP A 500 -6.54 -35.70 -0.13
CA ASP A 500 -5.41 -35.63 0.78
C ASP A 500 -5.60 -34.42 1.71
N SER A 501 -6.12 -34.68 2.92
CA SER A 501 -6.39 -33.64 3.93
C SER A 501 -6.37 -34.25 5.34
N ASN A 502 -5.98 -33.45 6.31
CA ASN A 502 -6.06 -33.79 7.74
C ASN A 502 -7.48 -33.71 8.31
N ILE A 503 -8.43 -33.21 7.51
CA ILE A 503 -9.85 -33.08 7.86
C ILE A 503 -10.61 -34.09 7.01
N THR A 504 -11.19 -35.09 7.66
CA THR A 504 -12.01 -36.10 6.96
C THR A 504 -13.48 -35.80 7.17
N THR A 505 -14.21 -35.63 6.07
CA THR A 505 -15.67 -35.44 6.08
C THR A 505 -16.38 -36.70 5.59
N LYS A 506 -17.70 -36.82 5.85
CA LYS A 506 -18.48 -37.97 5.37
C LYS A 506 -18.47 -38.07 3.85
N PHE A 507 -18.44 -36.93 3.14
CA PHE A 507 -18.33 -36.94 1.67
C PHE A 507 -17.01 -37.57 1.22
N MET A 508 -15.89 -37.27 1.89
CA MET A 508 -14.59 -37.84 1.52
C MET A 508 -14.53 -39.35 1.73
N GLU A 509 -15.27 -39.88 2.71
CA GLU A 509 -15.38 -41.32 2.95
C GLU A 509 -16.24 -42.02 1.91
N ASN A 510 -17.33 -41.40 1.47
CA ASN A 510 -18.25 -41.95 0.45
C ASN A 510 -18.74 -40.81 -0.48
N PRO A 511 -18.01 -40.51 -1.56
CA PRO A 511 -18.35 -39.42 -2.47
C PRO A 511 -19.65 -39.68 -3.24
N GLU A 512 -20.71 -38.98 -2.87
CA GLU A 512 -21.98 -38.98 -3.55
C GLU A 512 -22.35 -37.55 -4.00
N TYR A 513 -22.94 -37.42 -5.19
CA TYR A 513 -23.30 -36.14 -5.78
C TYR A 513 -24.79 -36.08 -6.09
N GLN A 514 -25.39 -34.94 -5.84
CA GLN A 514 -26.73 -34.61 -6.29
C GLN A 514 -26.76 -33.27 -7.01
N PHE A 515 -27.48 -33.19 -8.10
CA PHE A 515 -27.67 -31.97 -8.88
C PHE A 515 -29.18 -31.65 -8.93
N SER A 516 -29.55 -30.52 -8.35
CA SER A 516 -30.90 -29.97 -8.38
C SER A 516 -30.92 -28.68 -9.21
N THR A 517 -32.12 -28.20 -9.58
CA THR A 517 -32.23 -26.95 -10.36
C THR A 517 -33.02 -25.90 -9.58
N TYR A 518 -32.66 -24.64 -9.79
CA TYR A 518 -33.32 -23.49 -9.18
C TYR A 518 -33.48 -22.34 -10.18
N ASP A 519 -34.37 -21.39 -9.90
CA ASP A 519 -34.45 -20.16 -10.69
C ASP A 519 -33.28 -19.26 -10.39
N GLY A 520 -32.37 -19.10 -11.34
CA GLY A 520 -31.12 -18.35 -11.21
C GLY A 520 -31.26 -16.84 -11.45
N ALA A 521 -32.46 -16.31 -11.71
CA ALA A 521 -32.65 -14.90 -12.07
C ALA A 521 -32.43 -13.91 -10.92
N GLN A 522 -32.35 -14.40 -9.67
CA GLN A 522 -32.12 -13.57 -8.49
C GLN A 522 -30.71 -13.02 -8.49
N GLN A 523 -30.56 -11.71 -8.25
CA GLN A 523 -29.27 -11.06 -8.03
C GLN A 523 -28.76 -11.41 -6.64
N LEU A 524 -27.61 -12.07 -6.57
CA LEU A 524 -26.95 -12.43 -5.31
C LEU A 524 -25.67 -11.61 -5.12
N PHE A 525 -25.34 -11.37 -3.87
CA PHE A 525 -24.16 -10.61 -3.48
C PHE A 525 -22.88 -11.44 -3.70
N THR A 526 -21.87 -10.84 -4.36
CA THR A 526 -20.66 -11.57 -4.75
C THR A 526 -19.57 -11.55 -3.68
N TRP A 527 -19.72 -10.80 -2.60
CA TRP A 527 -18.69 -10.57 -1.58
C TRP A 527 -17.39 -9.99 -2.15
N SER A 528 -17.40 -9.55 -3.40
CA SER A 528 -16.21 -8.97 -4.04
C SER A 528 -16.17 -7.46 -3.85
N ALA A 529 -14.99 -6.95 -3.48
CA ALA A 529 -14.64 -5.54 -3.44
C ALA A 529 -13.69 -5.17 -4.59
N GLY A 530 -13.42 -6.09 -5.52
CA GLY A 530 -12.49 -5.90 -6.64
C GLY A 530 -13.11 -5.09 -7.78
N ALA A 531 -12.28 -4.27 -8.45
CA ALA A 531 -12.69 -3.44 -9.59
C ALA A 531 -13.15 -4.22 -10.82
N ASP A 532 -12.78 -5.49 -10.91
CA ASP A 532 -13.05 -6.32 -12.09
C ASP A 532 -14.29 -7.22 -11.93
N GLN A 533 -14.93 -7.17 -10.76
CA GLN A 533 -16.07 -8.03 -10.43
C GLN A 533 -17.25 -7.19 -9.93
N PRO A 534 -18.48 -7.43 -10.42
CA PRO A 534 -19.66 -6.72 -9.95
C PRO A 534 -20.00 -7.13 -8.51
N ALA A 535 -20.58 -6.22 -7.72
CA ALA A 535 -21.01 -6.50 -6.35
C ALA A 535 -22.19 -7.50 -6.27
N THR A 536 -22.96 -7.61 -7.35
CA THR A 536 -24.04 -8.58 -7.47
C THR A 536 -23.99 -9.26 -8.83
N ALA A 537 -24.39 -10.51 -8.87
CA ALA A 537 -24.49 -11.29 -10.10
C ALA A 537 -25.70 -12.23 -10.04
N ASP A 538 -26.04 -12.83 -11.17
CA ASP A 538 -27.11 -13.83 -11.28
C ASP A 538 -26.56 -15.17 -11.80
N ASN A 539 -27.44 -16.16 -11.93
CA ASN A 539 -27.14 -17.47 -12.51
C ASN A 539 -25.94 -18.20 -11.86
N PHE A 540 -25.87 -18.15 -10.54
CA PHE A 540 -24.83 -18.87 -9.81
C PHE A 540 -24.99 -20.39 -9.92
N VAL A 541 -23.86 -21.09 -10.04
CA VAL A 541 -23.78 -22.50 -9.69
C VAL A 541 -23.54 -22.56 -8.18
N ILE A 542 -24.52 -23.10 -7.42
CA ILE A 542 -24.47 -23.07 -5.96
C ILE A 542 -24.10 -24.45 -5.43
N ALA A 543 -23.10 -24.53 -4.57
CA ALA A 543 -22.79 -25.70 -3.77
C ALA A 543 -23.39 -25.51 -2.38
N VAL A 544 -24.23 -26.44 -1.96
CA VAL A 544 -24.81 -26.47 -0.61
C VAL A 544 -23.81 -27.13 0.33
N ILE A 545 -23.19 -26.32 1.19
CA ILE A 545 -22.07 -26.73 2.05
C ILE A 545 -22.52 -26.93 3.48
N THR A 546 -22.14 -28.07 4.04
CA THR A 546 -22.24 -28.39 5.46
C THR A 546 -20.91 -28.96 5.95
N ALA A 547 -20.63 -28.99 7.24
CA ALA A 547 -19.42 -29.60 7.76
C ALA A 547 -19.23 -31.05 7.27
N ASN A 548 -20.32 -31.79 7.05
CA ASN A 548 -20.28 -33.20 6.62
C ASN A 548 -19.91 -33.39 5.13
N ASN A 549 -20.11 -32.38 4.26
CA ASN A 549 -19.91 -32.53 2.82
C ASN A 549 -18.84 -31.61 2.22
N MET A 550 -18.06 -30.93 3.06
CA MET A 550 -16.92 -30.15 2.58
C MET A 550 -15.88 -31.01 1.89
N VAL A 551 -15.28 -30.46 0.84
CA VAL A 551 -14.08 -30.99 0.19
C VAL A 551 -12.82 -30.41 0.84
N PRO A 552 -11.62 -31.03 0.67
CA PRO A 552 -10.38 -30.54 1.31
C PRO A 552 -10.13 -29.05 1.13
N PHE A 553 -10.30 -28.55 -0.09
CA PHE A 553 -10.09 -27.14 -0.37
C PHE A 553 -10.99 -26.23 0.48
N GLU A 554 -12.24 -26.60 0.73
CA GLU A 554 -13.16 -25.81 1.52
C GLU A 554 -12.90 -25.90 3.01
N SER A 555 -12.74 -27.12 3.53
CA SER A 555 -12.47 -27.35 4.96
C SER A 555 -11.15 -26.73 5.40
N GLU A 556 -10.13 -26.73 4.54
CA GLU A 556 -8.84 -26.11 4.82
C GLU A 556 -8.86 -24.58 4.61
N SER A 557 -9.76 -24.08 3.74
CA SER A 557 -9.89 -22.65 3.48
C SER A 557 -10.78 -21.91 4.47
N LEU A 558 -11.37 -22.58 5.48
CA LEU A 558 -12.11 -21.88 6.54
C LEU A 558 -11.25 -20.91 7.35
N ILE A 559 -9.93 -21.04 7.25
CA ILE A 559 -8.96 -20.08 7.82
C ILE A 559 -8.64 -18.90 6.89
N ALA A 560 -9.19 -18.85 5.69
CA ALA A 560 -8.95 -17.74 4.79
C ALA A 560 -9.56 -16.46 5.36
N ASP A 561 -8.77 -15.40 5.39
CA ASP A 561 -9.15 -14.10 5.92
C ASP A 561 -9.48 -13.08 4.82
N GLY A 562 -10.15 -12.02 5.21
CA GLY A 562 -10.54 -10.94 4.32
C GLY A 562 -11.92 -11.15 3.69
N LEU A 563 -12.47 -10.06 3.18
CA LEU A 563 -13.86 -9.98 2.75
C LEU A 563 -14.24 -11.00 1.67
N GLU A 564 -13.36 -11.18 0.68
CA GLU A 564 -13.60 -12.04 -0.49
C GLU A 564 -13.28 -13.52 -0.24
N ASN A 565 -12.25 -13.79 0.60
CA ASN A 565 -11.73 -15.14 0.77
C ASN A 565 -12.36 -15.88 1.96
N ASP A 566 -12.85 -15.12 2.95
CA ASP A 566 -13.46 -15.70 4.14
C ASP A 566 -14.72 -16.49 3.78
N TYR A 567 -14.82 -17.69 4.33
CA TYR A 567 -16.00 -18.55 4.20
C TYR A 567 -17.04 -18.26 5.28
N ILE A 568 -16.61 -17.91 6.50
CA ILE A 568 -17.46 -17.78 7.67
C ILE A 568 -17.97 -16.36 7.81
N LYS A 569 -19.27 -16.19 7.79
CA LYS A 569 -19.96 -14.92 8.00
C LYS A 569 -20.81 -15.01 9.24
N LEU A 570 -20.72 -14.03 10.14
CA LEU A 570 -21.56 -13.98 11.33
C LEU A 570 -22.43 -12.73 11.28
N ASN A 571 -23.72 -12.87 11.60
CA ASN A 571 -24.52 -11.69 11.84
C ASN A 571 -24.27 -11.13 13.26
N GLU A 572 -24.87 -9.98 13.58
CA GLU A 572 -24.66 -9.32 14.87
C GLU A 572 -25.10 -10.21 16.06
N THR A 573 -26.13 -11.04 15.87
CA THR A 573 -26.63 -11.95 16.90
C THR A 573 -25.64 -13.06 17.22
N ALA A 574 -25.12 -13.72 16.19
CA ALA A 574 -24.08 -14.75 16.34
C ALA A 574 -22.78 -14.15 16.90
N ALA A 575 -22.35 -13.01 16.39
CA ALA A 575 -21.15 -12.32 16.87
C ALA A 575 -21.25 -11.96 18.36
N SER A 576 -22.43 -11.54 18.85
CA SER A 576 -22.61 -11.21 20.26
C SER A 576 -22.63 -12.43 21.19
N LYS A 577 -22.92 -13.61 20.67
CA LYS A 577 -22.95 -14.86 21.44
C LYS A 577 -21.63 -15.61 21.41
N LEU A 578 -20.96 -15.60 20.27
CA LEU A 578 -19.82 -16.48 19.99
C LEU A 578 -18.47 -15.77 20.06
N LEU A 579 -18.44 -14.42 19.92
CA LEU A 579 -17.20 -13.67 19.94
C LEU A 579 -17.03 -12.93 21.27
N ASP A 580 -15.82 -13.01 21.83
CA ASP A 580 -15.43 -12.20 22.96
C ASP A 580 -15.34 -10.72 22.56
N ASP A 581 -16.08 -9.86 23.27
CA ASP A 581 -16.22 -8.43 22.96
C ASP A 581 -16.61 -8.16 21.49
N LYS A 582 -17.34 -9.08 20.85
CA LYS A 582 -17.69 -9.04 19.41
C LYS A 582 -16.46 -8.95 18.48
N LYS A 583 -15.32 -9.46 18.89
CA LYS A 583 -14.08 -9.29 18.12
C LYS A 583 -13.30 -10.57 17.86
N SER A 584 -13.26 -11.50 18.79
CA SER A 584 -12.42 -12.67 18.67
C SER A 584 -13.05 -13.91 19.25
N VAL A 585 -12.62 -15.08 18.77
CA VAL A 585 -12.97 -16.38 19.33
C VAL A 585 -11.70 -17.19 19.53
N SER A 586 -11.59 -17.88 20.66
CA SER A 586 -10.53 -18.84 20.94
C SER A 586 -10.89 -20.18 20.32
N LEU A 587 -10.05 -20.67 19.42
CA LEU A 587 -10.22 -21.96 18.77
C LEU A 587 -9.45 -23.02 19.56
N ASN A 588 -10.12 -23.97 20.16
CA ASN A 588 -9.62 -25.18 20.84
C ASN A 588 -8.19 -25.20 21.45
N GLU A 589 -7.74 -26.35 21.96
CA GLU A 589 -6.54 -26.57 22.77
C GLU A 589 -5.19 -26.10 22.16
N ASN A 590 -5.14 -25.83 20.87
CA ASN A 590 -3.96 -25.23 20.17
C ASN A 590 -4.17 -23.76 19.79
N SER A 591 -5.08 -23.17 20.34
CA SER A 591 -5.75 -21.88 20.28
C SER A 591 -5.05 -20.76 19.55
N LEU A 592 -5.37 -20.68 18.31
CA LEU A 592 -5.45 -19.43 17.58
C LEU A 592 -6.65 -18.64 18.08
N GLN A 593 -6.46 -17.36 18.31
CA GLN A 593 -7.59 -16.44 18.37
C GLN A 593 -7.91 -15.98 16.94
N ALA A 594 -9.04 -16.42 16.43
CA ALA A 594 -9.59 -15.87 15.20
C ALA A 594 -10.24 -14.53 15.51
N ARG A 595 -9.85 -13.47 14.79
CA ARG A 595 -10.43 -12.14 14.93
C ARG A 595 -11.39 -11.86 13.80
N PHE A 596 -12.52 -11.29 14.19
CA PHE A 596 -13.57 -10.87 13.26
C PHE A 596 -13.68 -9.34 13.25
N ALA A 597 -13.96 -8.77 12.09
CA ALA A 597 -14.28 -7.36 11.92
C ALA A 597 -15.62 -7.22 11.22
N THR A 598 -16.32 -6.12 11.50
CA THR A 598 -17.53 -5.82 10.75
C THR A 598 -17.18 -5.51 9.29
N VAL A 599 -18.05 -5.89 8.38
CA VAL A 599 -17.94 -5.55 6.95
C VAL A 599 -17.78 -4.05 6.77
N GLU A 600 -18.52 -3.24 7.55
CA GLU A 600 -18.38 -1.78 7.53
C GLU A 600 -16.95 -1.33 7.86
N ASN A 601 -16.35 -1.89 8.91
CA ASN A 601 -14.98 -1.55 9.28
C ASN A 601 -13.97 -1.94 8.21
N TYR A 602 -14.19 -3.10 7.58
CA TYR A 602 -13.34 -3.56 6.49
C TYR A 602 -13.44 -2.63 5.27
N ILE A 603 -14.64 -2.29 4.85
CA ILE A 603 -14.90 -1.38 3.72
C ILE A 603 -14.39 0.04 4.01
N ASN A 604 -14.58 0.55 5.22
CA ASN A 604 -14.07 1.85 5.62
C ASN A 604 -12.54 1.88 5.62
N GLY A 605 -11.89 0.81 6.10
CA GLY A 605 -10.42 0.68 6.05
C GLY A 605 -9.89 0.61 4.62
N LEU A 606 -10.55 -0.15 3.74
CA LEU A 606 -10.22 -0.24 2.32
C LEU A 606 -10.41 1.12 1.62
N SER A 607 -11.56 1.77 1.83
CA SER A 607 -11.88 3.08 1.25
C SER A 607 -10.85 4.13 1.65
N LYS A 608 -10.47 4.18 2.92
CA LYS A 608 -9.46 5.12 3.42
C LYS A 608 -8.09 4.86 2.80
N THR A 609 -7.68 3.60 2.72
CA THR A 609 -6.39 3.24 2.10
C THR A 609 -6.36 3.66 0.63
N LEU A 610 -7.45 3.45 -0.11
CA LEU A 610 -7.58 3.87 -1.50
C LEU A 610 -7.63 5.39 -1.64
N GLU A 611 -8.31 6.10 -0.75
CA GLU A 611 -8.35 7.56 -0.72
C GLU A 611 -6.98 8.19 -0.46
N ASP A 612 -6.25 7.71 0.53
CA ASP A 612 -4.90 8.17 0.84
C ASP A 612 -3.95 7.93 -0.35
N LEU A 613 -4.06 6.78 -0.99
CA LEU A 613 -3.30 6.45 -2.19
C LEU A 613 -3.65 7.37 -3.36
N PHE A 614 -4.94 7.67 -3.55
CA PHE A 614 -5.43 8.54 -4.61
C PHE A 614 -4.96 9.99 -4.43
N VAL A 615 -5.03 10.53 -3.21
CA VAL A 615 -4.55 11.87 -2.88
C VAL A 615 -3.05 11.98 -3.17
N LEU A 616 -2.27 11.01 -2.70
CA LEU A 616 -0.83 10.98 -2.92
C LEU A 616 -0.47 10.93 -4.42
N PHE A 617 -1.14 10.05 -5.14
CA PHE A 617 -0.96 9.92 -6.59
C PHE A 617 -1.33 11.20 -7.35
N SER A 618 -2.43 11.86 -6.97
CA SER A 618 -2.86 13.11 -7.58
C SER A 618 -1.80 14.21 -7.42
N VAL A 619 -1.18 14.31 -6.26
CA VAL A 619 -0.08 15.24 -6.01
C VAL A 619 1.10 14.95 -6.93
N VAL A 620 1.52 13.69 -7.03
CA VAL A 620 2.63 13.28 -7.91
C VAL A 620 2.30 13.57 -9.38
N LEU A 621 1.09 13.26 -9.82
CA LEU A 621 0.63 13.50 -11.19
C LEU A 621 0.64 14.99 -11.54
N ILE A 622 0.13 15.84 -10.66
CA ILE A 622 0.15 17.31 -10.85
C ILE A 622 1.60 17.80 -10.97
N MET A 623 2.50 17.33 -10.11
CA MET A 623 3.92 17.69 -10.18
C MET A 623 4.54 17.30 -11.52
N MET A 624 4.21 16.12 -12.06
CA MET A 624 4.70 15.67 -13.35
C MET A 624 4.13 16.49 -14.53
N ILE A 625 2.85 16.84 -14.50
CA ILE A 625 2.22 17.73 -15.51
C ILE A 625 2.89 19.10 -15.52
N VAL A 626 3.12 19.69 -14.34
CA VAL A 626 3.84 20.96 -14.22
C VAL A 626 5.26 20.85 -14.80
N THR A 627 5.94 19.73 -14.56
CA THR A 627 7.27 19.47 -15.11
C THR A 627 7.25 19.37 -16.63
N ILE A 628 6.23 18.73 -17.23
CA ILE A 628 6.02 18.69 -18.69
C ILE A 628 5.82 20.11 -19.24
N ALA A 629 5.01 20.95 -18.58
CA ALA A 629 4.80 22.34 -18.99
C ALA A 629 6.12 23.14 -18.99
N ILE A 630 6.94 22.97 -17.98
CA ILE A 630 8.28 23.59 -17.91
C ILE A 630 9.19 23.09 -19.05
N MET A 631 9.17 21.79 -19.33
CA MET A 631 9.95 21.20 -20.43
C MET A 631 9.51 21.73 -21.80
N LEU A 632 8.23 21.92 -22.01
CA LEU A 632 7.70 22.52 -23.24
C LEU A 632 8.18 23.97 -23.42
N VAL A 633 8.17 24.78 -22.35
CA VAL A 633 8.74 26.13 -22.38
C VAL A 633 10.23 26.07 -22.74
N CYS A 634 10.99 25.12 -22.20
CA CYS A 634 12.38 24.93 -22.54
C CYS A 634 12.57 24.50 -24.00
N LEU A 635 11.76 23.58 -24.50
CA LEU A 635 11.77 23.11 -25.88
C LEU A 635 11.57 24.28 -26.87
N ILE A 636 10.52 25.09 -26.67
CA ILE A 636 10.26 26.27 -27.51
C ILE A 636 11.41 27.27 -27.44
N ASN A 637 12.01 27.48 -26.27
CA ASN A 637 13.16 28.37 -26.14
C ASN A 637 14.39 27.87 -26.92
N VAL A 638 14.64 26.54 -26.92
CA VAL A 638 15.71 25.92 -27.69
C VAL A 638 15.44 26.09 -29.19
N VAL A 639 14.22 25.77 -29.64
CA VAL A 639 13.79 25.94 -31.04
C VAL A 639 13.95 27.37 -31.50
N ASN A 640 13.48 28.36 -30.70
CA ASN A 640 13.62 29.79 -31.01
C ASN A 640 15.08 30.20 -31.21
N ARG A 641 16.01 29.63 -30.42
CA ARG A 641 17.44 29.97 -30.61
C ARG A 641 18.07 29.24 -31.78
N MET A 642 17.64 28.01 -32.07
CA MET A 642 18.16 27.24 -33.20
C MET A 642 17.73 27.85 -34.53
N ASN A 643 16.46 28.23 -34.64
CA ASN A 643 15.82 28.65 -35.86
C ASN A 643 15.49 30.17 -35.87
N ALA A 644 16.22 30.99 -35.06
CA ALA A 644 15.91 32.42 -34.85
C ALA A 644 15.80 33.19 -36.15
N ARG A 645 16.68 32.94 -37.14
CA ARG A 645 16.67 33.63 -38.45
C ARG A 645 15.45 33.23 -39.26
N GLU A 646 15.12 31.94 -39.32
CA GLU A 646 13.97 31.45 -40.07
C GLU A 646 12.64 31.95 -39.43
N ILE A 647 12.53 31.86 -38.12
CA ILE A 647 11.36 32.32 -37.36
C ILE A 647 11.20 33.84 -37.50
N GLY A 648 12.31 34.61 -37.42
CA GLY A 648 12.32 36.06 -37.62
C GLY A 648 11.81 36.48 -39.00
N VAL A 649 12.27 35.82 -40.06
CA VAL A 649 11.81 36.07 -41.44
C VAL A 649 10.32 35.73 -41.59
N LYS A 650 9.90 34.57 -41.12
CA LYS A 650 8.48 34.17 -41.16
C LYS A 650 7.58 35.14 -40.39
N TYR A 651 8.04 35.63 -39.23
CA TYR A 651 7.29 36.62 -38.44
C TYR A 651 7.11 37.94 -39.18
N VAL A 652 8.18 38.48 -39.79
CA VAL A 652 8.15 39.71 -40.57
C VAL A 652 7.25 39.56 -41.79
N LEU A 653 7.20 38.40 -42.41
CA LEU A 653 6.32 38.05 -43.54
C LEU A 653 4.86 37.81 -43.12
N GLY A 654 4.51 37.91 -41.82
CA GLY A 654 3.14 37.80 -41.34
C GLY A 654 2.62 36.37 -41.21
N PHE A 655 3.51 35.35 -41.16
CA PHE A 655 3.10 33.97 -40.92
C PHE A 655 2.43 33.80 -39.56
N SER A 656 1.41 32.93 -39.51
CA SER A 656 0.73 32.62 -38.25
C SER A 656 1.65 31.86 -37.26
N THR A 657 1.32 31.94 -35.96
CA THR A 657 2.03 31.18 -34.93
C THR A 657 2.06 29.69 -35.25
N TRP A 658 0.98 29.17 -35.81
CA TRP A 658 0.88 27.76 -36.23
C TRP A 658 1.90 27.43 -37.32
N ASP A 659 2.01 28.28 -38.36
CA ASP A 659 2.92 28.00 -39.48
C ASP A 659 4.39 28.11 -39.08
N MET A 660 4.70 28.96 -38.11
CA MET A 660 6.06 29.10 -37.59
C MET A 660 6.54 27.92 -36.79
N TYR A 661 5.65 27.26 -36.02
CA TYR A 661 5.97 26.17 -35.08
C TYR A 661 5.21 24.87 -35.38
N LYS A 662 4.69 24.72 -36.59
CA LYS A 662 3.87 23.58 -37.01
C LYS A 662 4.50 22.23 -36.68
N ARG A 663 5.82 22.10 -36.89
CA ARG A 663 6.55 20.88 -36.65
C ARG A 663 6.59 20.50 -35.17
N GLU A 664 6.83 21.44 -34.30
CA GLU A 664 6.94 21.25 -32.86
C GLU A 664 5.56 21.01 -32.25
N ILE A 665 4.55 21.77 -32.65
CA ILE A 665 3.18 21.57 -32.19
C ILE A 665 2.67 20.18 -32.61
N LEU A 666 2.92 19.80 -33.87
CA LEU A 666 2.51 18.50 -34.38
C LEU A 666 3.22 17.35 -33.65
N PHE A 667 4.53 17.51 -33.37
CA PHE A 667 5.31 16.54 -32.61
C PHE A 667 4.73 16.35 -31.21
N VAL A 668 4.48 17.43 -30.46
CA VAL A 668 3.92 17.37 -29.10
C VAL A 668 2.55 16.72 -29.10
N ASN A 669 1.65 17.18 -30.00
CA ASN A 669 0.30 16.62 -30.07
C ASN A 669 0.29 15.14 -30.50
N LEU A 670 1.16 14.75 -31.44
CA LEU A 670 1.27 13.36 -31.88
C LEU A 670 1.77 12.43 -30.75
N THR A 671 2.79 12.88 -30.00
CA THR A 671 3.33 12.07 -28.89
C THR A 671 2.33 11.91 -27.76
N ILE A 672 1.56 12.94 -27.41
CA ILE A 672 0.49 12.86 -26.42
C ILE A 672 -0.66 11.97 -26.95
N ALA A 673 -1.06 12.13 -28.22
CA ALA A 673 -2.08 11.29 -28.83
C ALA A 673 -1.67 9.82 -28.86
N LEU A 674 -0.40 9.52 -29.15
CA LEU A 674 0.13 8.15 -29.10
C LEU A 674 0.04 7.56 -27.68
N GLY A 675 0.45 8.30 -26.66
CA GLY A 675 0.31 7.89 -25.26
C GLY A 675 -1.15 7.64 -24.86
N SER A 676 -2.05 8.57 -25.25
CA SER A 676 -3.49 8.41 -25.02
C SER A 676 -4.08 7.19 -25.73
N THR A 677 -3.62 6.91 -26.96
CA THR A 677 -4.06 5.75 -27.72
C THR A 677 -3.63 4.44 -27.05
N ILE A 678 -2.41 4.39 -26.52
CA ILE A 678 -1.93 3.23 -25.74
C ILE A 678 -2.81 3.02 -24.50
N CYS A 679 -3.10 4.09 -23.76
CA CYS A 679 -4.01 4.03 -22.62
C CYS A 679 -5.43 3.59 -23.02
N GLY A 680 -5.92 4.02 -24.20
CA GLY A 680 -7.21 3.60 -24.73
C GLY A 680 -7.25 2.09 -25.06
N ILE A 681 -6.18 1.55 -25.66
CA ILE A 681 -6.04 0.12 -25.92
C ILE A 681 -6.03 -0.68 -24.61
N CYS A 682 -5.35 -0.16 -23.59
CA CYS A 682 -5.30 -0.75 -22.25
C CYS A 682 -6.58 -0.48 -21.41
N ARG A 683 -7.60 0.17 -21.95
CA ARG A 683 -8.85 0.55 -21.28
C ARG A 683 -8.62 1.40 -20.00
N CYS A 684 -7.57 2.22 -20.01
CA CYS A 684 -7.21 3.10 -18.89
C CYS A 684 -7.93 4.46 -19.02
N ASN A 685 -8.99 4.66 -18.25
CA ASN A 685 -9.77 5.91 -18.27
C ASN A 685 -8.97 7.09 -17.72
N ALA A 686 -8.20 6.88 -16.67
CA ALA A 686 -7.35 7.92 -16.09
C ALA A 686 -6.36 8.47 -17.12
N GLY A 687 -5.72 7.60 -17.91
CA GLY A 687 -4.78 7.99 -18.96
C GLY A 687 -5.44 8.78 -20.10
N LEU A 688 -6.69 8.49 -20.46
CA LEU A 688 -7.44 9.23 -21.47
C LEU A 688 -7.75 10.65 -20.98
N ILE A 689 -8.24 10.81 -19.74
CA ILE A 689 -8.55 12.12 -19.14
C ILE A 689 -7.29 12.97 -19.05
N VAL A 690 -6.21 12.39 -18.54
CA VAL A 690 -4.91 13.10 -18.43
C VAL A 690 -4.34 13.44 -19.79
N GLY A 691 -4.51 12.58 -20.79
CA GLY A 691 -4.10 12.84 -22.16
C GLY A 691 -4.82 14.05 -22.78
N VAL A 692 -6.13 14.16 -22.59
CA VAL A 692 -6.91 15.34 -23.02
C VAL A 692 -6.45 16.61 -22.29
N ALA A 693 -6.26 16.52 -20.97
CA ALA A 693 -5.75 17.64 -20.18
C ALA A 693 -4.35 18.08 -20.64
N LEU A 694 -3.44 17.13 -20.91
CA LEU A 694 -2.11 17.42 -21.44
C LEU A 694 -2.16 18.06 -22.82
N LEU A 695 -3.05 17.63 -23.72
CA LEU A 695 -3.23 18.27 -25.02
C LEU A 695 -3.61 19.74 -24.86
N VAL A 696 -4.58 20.05 -24.00
CA VAL A 696 -5.01 21.42 -23.75
C VAL A 696 -3.89 22.24 -23.13
N ILE A 697 -3.29 21.76 -22.05
CA ILE A 697 -2.22 22.47 -21.32
C ILE A 697 -1.01 22.69 -22.22
N SER A 698 -0.59 21.68 -22.98
CA SER A 698 0.57 21.77 -23.87
C SER A 698 0.38 22.82 -24.95
N ASN A 699 -0.78 22.85 -25.60
CA ASN A 699 -1.08 23.85 -26.61
C ASN A 699 -1.16 25.27 -25.99
N VAL A 700 -1.82 25.46 -24.85
CA VAL A 700 -1.87 26.75 -24.15
C VAL A 700 -0.45 27.22 -23.79
N VAL A 701 0.39 26.35 -23.24
CA VAL A 701 1.77 26.70 -22.88
C VAL A 701 2.59 27.09 -24.11
N ILE A 702 2.47 26.33 -25.20
CA ILE A 702 3.18 26.63 -26.45
C ILE A 702 2.73 27.96 -27.00
N PHE A 703 1.44 28.22 -27.19
CA PHE A 703 0.92 29.44 -27.75
C PHE A 703 1.26 30.66 -26.88
N ASP A 704 1.12 30.59 -25.56
CA ASP A 704 1.49 31.65 -24.63
C ASP A 704 2.99 31.97 -24.70
N THR A 705 3.84 30.92 -24.69
CA THR A 705 5.30 31.06 -24.75
C THR A 705 5.73 31.71 -26.08
N VAL A 706 5.14 31.28 -27.19
CA VAL A 706 5.42 31.84 -28.51
C VAL A 706 4.95 33.30 -28.60
N ARG A 707 3.73 33.61 -28.18
CA ARG A 707 3.16 34.97 -28.19
C ARG A 707 4.03 35.97 -27.42
N ARG A 708 4.53 35.55 -26.24
CA ARG A 708 5.40 36.44 -25.42
C ARG A 708 6.80 36.63 -25.98
N LYS A 709 7.29 35.73 -26.84
CA LYS A 709 8.70 35.73 -27.27
C LYS A 709 8.89 36.07 -28.75
N SER A 710 7.89 35.94 -29.60
CA SER A 710 8.00 36.24 -31.01
C SER A 710 8.51 37.69 -31.24
N ALA A 711 7.95 38.68 -30.53
CA ALA A 711 8.39 40.04 -30.60
C ALA A 711 9.87 40.25 -30.15
N SER A 712 10.33 39.53 -29.11
CA SER A 712 11.71 39.69 -28.63
C SER A 712 12.74 39.04 -29.55
N VAL A 713 12.40 37.98 -30.27
CA VAL A 713 13.27 37.30 -31.24
C VAL A 713 13.49 38.21 -32.48
N VAL A 714 12.45 38.90 -32.90
CA VAL A 714 12.54 39.86 -34.03
C VAL A 714 13.42 41.05 -33.68
N LEU A 715 13.25 41.65 -32.49
CA LEU A 715 14.10 42.74 -32.01
C LEU A 715 15.56 42.31 -31.90
N GLU A 716 15.84 41.09 -31.46
CA GLU A 716 17.22 40.54 -31.33
C GLU A 716 17.87 40.23 -32.70
N THR A 717 17.07 39.86 -33.73
CA THR A 717 17.58 39.62 -35.08
C THR A 717 17.82 40.95 -35.82
N VAL A 718 16.94 41.92 -35.69
CA VAL A 718 17.11 43.24 -36.31
C VAL A 718 18.26 44.05 -35.70
N SER A 719 18.44 43.98 -34.37
CA SER A 719 19.57 44.66 -33.68
C SER A 719 20.95 44.02 -33.93
N LYS A 720 21.02 42.83 -34.52
CA LYS A 720 22.30 42.19 -34.89
C LYS A 720 22.68 42.42 -36.34
N GLU A 721 21.81 42.98 -37.15
CA GLU A 721 22.12 43.37 -38.53
C GLU A 721 22.48 44.87 -38.66
N GLN A 722 22.34 45.65 -37.59
CA GLN A 722 22.98 46.97 -37.41
C GLN A 722 24.29 46.86 -36.64
#